data_35829d6571703d3b80b2ad57300b2b13
#
_entry.id   35829d6571703d3b80b2ad57300b2b13
#
_cell.length_a   1.000
_cell.length_b   1.000
_cell.length_c   1.000
_cell.angle_alpha   90.00
_cell.angle_beta   90.00
_cell.angle_gamma   90.00
#
_symmetry.space_group_name_H-M   'P 1'
#
loop_
_entity.id
_entity.type
_entity.pdbx_description
1 polymer ?
#
loop_
_entity_poly.entity_id
_entity_poly.type
_entity_poly.pdbx_seq_one_letter_code
_entity_poly.pdbx_strand_id
1 'polypeptide(L)'
;MLNRRAARRILTPVQNQKAESVPNTQECVEREPGLAARAPLSTYRLQLHAGFTFADAESVLDYLKELGIGDCYASPIFEARPGSMHGYDVTRHDRLNPELGGEEAFARFAARLRALGMGLLLDIVPNHMGVGNDSVWWQDVLENGRASQYASYFDIDWDPLNPDMKDKLLLPILGCQYGEELEAKRIQVALADGQLRVKYFDHLAPIAPRTLAVIFPEAQLDELEVPQPFRDLLRETAHIPPHQTTDMALRAQRQRQLEELRPRLRAVLESLEMRAALGRALDRINGVEGDARSFDRLHELLEQQPWRLAYWRVSSQEINYRRFFDINDLVGLRMENAEVFAATHCLIRRLLARGEVTGLRIDHADGMFNPRQYLIRLQLLYVASQCFGETPQGVTSEEGIETEVARAMRGQNWSAAPGPLYVVVEKILEPKESLAREWPVRGTSGYDFVYSGNQVFIRGENRERFTEFYQQLTGASRDPATMVYESKLNVMRSSLASEVYVLTTLLSRLASANRRARDFTEDLLEAAIRETIACFPVYRTYIDERGEYTERDRAFLRQAIVRAKQRNREMDASVFDFLENTLLLQGRSGEEIDPREMYFAQKFQQLTGPVMAKGVEDTAFYVYNRFISSNDVGSSMSAFGMGVEEFHATNAARMAQSPDAMLATSTHDTKRSEDVRNRLNVLSEMKFLWPSTVRRWVRMNARHKRRLDDGRVAPDANEEYFLYQTLAGAWPWRMETAEEREEFVQRMEQYMTKALNEAKVNVSWTNPNAAYAEAVHGFLRSITMPDSRGRQPRFVETLKALLPEVELFGAVNSLAQVVLKVASPGVPDFYQGTEMWDLSLVDPDNRRPVDYEARRRALTDLRELGARQGETAVCRETLATLADGRAKLWTVHRALALRNRVAETFQRGTYAPVAAAEPYAEHVVAFLRGQSVLAAVPRFAWTLMHGKARMPLGSAWSDGALTAPEMAGAELENVFTGERVHADEEGRLALREVFAEFPVALFLRR
;
A
#
# COMPACT_ATOMS: atom_id res chain seq x y z
N MET A 1 3.46 0.70 -44.80
CA MET A 1 2.43 1.64 -45.26
C MET A 1 1.05 1.15 -44.84
N LEU A 2 0.73 1.17 -43.61
CA LEU A 2 -0.64 0.91 -43.11
C LEU A 2 -0.83 1.70 -41.82
N ASN A 3 -1.82 2.52 -41.84
CA ASN A 3 -2.48 3.31 -40.77
C ASN A 3 -2.09 4.77 -40.54
N ARG A 4 -2.05 5.57 -41.60
CA ARG A 4 -2.23 7.04 -41.46
C ARG A 4 -3.70 7.49 -41.25
N ARG A 5 -4.67 6.56 -41.11
CA ARG A 5 -6.11 6.89 -40.99
C ARG A 5 -6.72 6.80 -39.59
N ALA A 6 -6.06 6.17 -38.63
CA ALA A 6 -6.59 6.04 -37.26
C ALA A 6 -6.43 7.30 -36.40
N ALA A 7 -5.35 8.07 -36.58
CA ALA A 7 -5.08 9.26 -35.78
C ALA A 7 -5.89 10.52 -36.17
N ARG A 8 -6.61 10.51 -37.30
CA ARG A 8 -7.44 11.66 -37.74
C ARG A 8 -8.94 11.52 -37.49
N ARG A 9 -9.42 10.43 -36.91
CA ARG A 9 -10.84 10.24 -36.55
C ARG A 9 -11.29 10.74 -35.21
N ILE A 10 -10.40 11.32 -34.41
CA ILE A 10 -10.72 11.88 -33.08
C ILE A 10 -11.26 13.33 -33.16
N LEU A 11 -11.30 13.96 -34.32
CA LEU A 11 -11.73 15.35 -34.45
C LEU A 11 -12.63 15.58 -35.68
N THR A 12 -13.71 14.80 -35.89
CA THR A 12 -14.75 15.18 -36.83
C THR A 12 -16.10 15.21 -36.10
N PRO A 13 -16.84 16.36 -36.15
CA PRO A 13 -18.15 16.47 -35.50
C PRO A 13 -19.20 15.69 -36.31
N VAL A 14 -19.92 14.79 -35.62
CA VAL A 14 -21.16 14.19 -36.12
C VAL A 14 -22.24 15.27 -36.09
N GLN A 15 -22.87 15.55 -37.25
CA GLN A 15 -23.94 16.49 -37.37
C GLN A 15 -25.24 15.99 -36.73
N ASN A 16 -25.79 16.85 -35.88
CA ASN A 16 -27.20 17.09 -35.50
C ASN A 16 -28.23 15.95 -35.57
N GLN A 17 -28.55 15.38 -34.41
CA GLN A 17 -29.95 15.14 -34.04
C GLN A 17 -30.26 16.01 -32.80
N LYS A 18 -31.46 16.64 -32.77
CA LYS A 18 -31.91 17.58 -31.75
C LYS A 18 -31.79 16.98 -30.36
N ALA A 19 -30.86 17.48 -29.62
CA ALA A 19 -30.69 17.18 -28.18
C ALA A 19 -31.71 18.02 -27.40
N GLU A 20 -32.51 17.37 -26.55
CA GLU A 20 -33.15 18.05 -25.43
C GLU A 20 -32.03 18.67 -24.59
N SER A 21 -32.22 19.90 -24.11
CA SER A 21 -31.21 20.74 -23.50
C SER A 21 -30.54 20.04 -22.29
N VAL A 22 -29.31 19.57 -22.47
CA VAL A 22 -28.40 19.25 -21.36
C VAL A 22 -28.26 20.52 -20.50
N PRO A 23 -28.36 20.43 -19.16
CA PRO A 23 -28.09 21.59 -18.30
C PRO A 23 -26.76 22.23 -18.70
N ASN A 24 -26.72 23.56 -18.78
CA ASN A 24 -25.56 24.29 -19.23
C ASN A 24 -24.40 24.04 -18.24
N THR A 25 -23.46 23.18 -18.60
CA THR A 25 -22.31 22.75 -17.79
C THR A 25 -21.51 23.96 -17.29
N GLN A 26 -21.45 25.02 -18.11
CA GLN A 26 -20.78 26.27 -17.76
C GLN A 26 -21.53 27.03 -16.66
N GLU A 27 -22.88 27.06 -16.69
CA GLU A 27 -23.67 27.62 -15.59
C GLU A 27 -23.57 26.80 -14.29
N CYS A 28 -23.45 25.48 -14.36
CA CYS A 28 -23.25 24.63 -13.20
C CYS A 28 -21.87 24.90 -12.54
N VAL A 29 -20.81 24.98 -13.34
CA VAL A 29 -19.45 25.29 -12.88
C VAL A 29 -19.31 26.74 -12.38
N GLU A 30 -20.06 27.70 -12.97
CA GLU A 30 -20.04 29.11 -12.58
C GLU A 30 -20.93 29.42 -11.36
N ARG A 31 -21.98 28.63 -11.14
CA ARG A 31 -22.93 28.85 -10.01
C ARG A 31 -22.48 28.36 -8.65
N GLU A 32 -21.42 27.55 -8.58
CA GLU A 32 -21.00 26.94 -7.32
C GLU A 32 -19.59 27.38 -6.89
N PRO A 33 -19.46 28.52 -6.19
CA PRO A 33 -18.25 28.83 -5.40
C PRO A 33 -18.03 27.80 -4.27
N GLY A 34 -18.97 26.83 -4.08
CA GLY A 34 -18.97 25.81 -3.03
C GLY A 34 -18.43 24.42 -3.43
N LEU A 35 -18.00 24.20 -4.69
CA LEU A 35 -17.37 22.93 -5.13
C LEU A 35 -15.99 22.68 -4.50
N ALA A 36 -15.45 23.62 -3.70
CA ALA A 36 -14.19 23.41 -3.00
C ALA A 36 -14.34 22.31 -1.95
N ALA A 37 -13.67 21.18 -2.18
CA ALA A 37 -13.66 20.08 -1.26
C ALA A 37 -13.21 20.53 0.14
N ARG A 38 -13.99 20.17 1.14
CA ARG A 38 -13.64 20.35 2.54
C ARG A 38 -12.47 19.38 2.86
N ALA A 39 -11.31 19.91 3.23
CA ALA A 39 -10.28 19.07 3.85
C ALA A 39 -10.75 18.59 5.23
N PRO A 40 -10.57 17.31 5.60
CA PRO A 40 -10.85 16.82 6.94
C PRO A 40 -10.05 17.58 8.01
N LEU A 41 -10.60 17.74 9.20
CA LEU A 41 -9.84 18.25 10.35
C LEU A 41 -8.93 17.18 10.94
N SER A 42 -9.40 15.94 10.91
CA SER A 42 -8.66 14.72 11.28
C SER A 42 -9.38 13.51 10.68
N THR A 43 -8.68 12.40 10.54
CA THR A 43 -9.25 11.14 10.07
C THR A 43 -8.96 10.01 11.04
N TYR A 44 -9.86 9.00 11.04
CA TYR A 44 -9.66 7.73 11.77
C TYR A 44 -9.90 6.58 10.81
N ARG A 45 -8.85 5.77 10.58
CA ARG A 45 -8.92 4.66 9.64
C ARG A 45 -9.53 3.42 10.29
N LEU A 46 -10.62 2.91 9.66
CA LEU A 46 -11.26 1.65 9.97
C LEU A 46 -10.93 0.60 8.90
N GLN A 47 -10.50 -0.58 9.33
CA GLN A 47 -10.28 -1.75 8.49
C GLN A 47 -11.54 -2.60 8.47
N LEU A 48 -12.24 -2.60 7.34
CA LEU A 48 -13.50 -3.32 7.13
C LEU A 48 -13.23 -4.72 6.57
N HIS A 49 -13.88 -5.71 7.13
CA HIS A 49 -13.86 -7.11 6.70
C HIS A 49 -15.08 -7.84 7.28
N ALA A 50 -15.30 -9.13 6.97
CA ALA A 50 -16.44 -9.90 7.45
C ALA A 50 -16.61 -9.93 8.99
N GLY A 51 -15.53 -9.74 9.75
CA GLY A 51 -15.55 -9.65 11.22
C GLY A 51 -15.70 -8.24 11.79
N PHE A 52 -15.69 -7.19 10.94
CA PHE A 52 -15.92 -5.80 11.29
C PHE A 52 -16.59 -5.09 10.11
N THR A 53 -17.90 -5.13 10.08
CA THR A 53 -18.78 -4.72 8.98
C THR A 53 -19.17 -3.25 9.05
N PHE A 54 -20.00 -2.77 8.09
CA PHE A 54 -20.58 -1.42 8.14
C PHE A 54 -21.45 -1.21 9.40
N ALA A 55 -22.12 -2.26 9.89
CA ALA A 55 -22.91 -2.15 11.11
C ALA A 55 -22.03 -1.98 12.35
N ASP A 56 -20.90 -2.67 12.40
CA ASP A 56 -19.92 -2.52 13.48
C ASP A 56 -19.28 -1.12 13.41
N ALA A 57 -18.89 -0.66 12.21
CA ALA A 57 -18.38 0.67 11.98
C ALA A 57 -19.40 1.77 12.38
N GLU A 58 -20.70 1.60 12.05
CA GLU A 58 -21.77 2.50 12.48
C GLU A 58 -21.82 2.61 14.01
N SER A 59 -21.67 1.50 14.74
CA SER A 59 -21.76 1.43 16.20
C SER A 59 -20.65 2.21 16.92
N VAL A 60 -19.51 2.44 16.27
CA VAL A 60 -18.35 3.15 16.87
C VAL A 60 -18.31 4.65 16.54
N LEU A 61 -19.15 5.14 15.64
CA LEU A 61 -19.09 6.54 15.18
C LEU A 61 -19.32 7.56 16.30
N ASP A 62 -20.22 7.28 17.26
CA ASP A 62 -20.44 8.17 18.40
C ASP A 62 -19.18 8.30 19.26
N TYR A 63 -18.49 7.19 19.50
CA TYR A 63 -17.21 7.19 20.21
C TYR A 63 -16.15 8.00 19.43
N LEU A 64 -16.02 7.82 18.13
CA LEU A 64 -15.07 8.57 17.32
C LEU A 64 -15.37 10.08 17.33
N LYS A 65 -16.64 10.44 17.30
CA LYS A 65 -17.08 11.84 17.41
C LYS A 65 -16.75 12.43 18.78
N GLU A 66 -16.99 11.68 19.86
CA GLU A 66 -16.63 12.07 21.23
C GLU A 66 -15.10 12.18 21.42
N LEU A 67 -14.32 11.31 20.78
CA LEU A 67 -12.86 11.39 20.76
C LEU A 67 -12.35 12.68 20.11
N GLY A 68 -13.14 13.24 19.17
CA GLY A 68 -12.85 14.48 18.46
C GLY A 68 -12.47 14.28 17.00
N ILE A 69 -12.66 13.07 16.44
CA ILE A 69 -12.40 12.78 15.03
C ILE A 69 -13.31 13.60 14.12
N GLY A 70 -12.75 14.17 13.08
CA GLY A 70 -13.47 14.96 12.07
C GLY A 70 -14.19 14.08 11.06
N ASP A 71 -13.50 13.17 10.43
CA ASP A 71 -14.01 12.32 9.35
C ASP A 71 -13.55 10.86 9.51
N CYS A 72 -14.36 9.90 9.01
CA CYS A 72 -13.99 8.50 8.95
C CYS A 72 -13.14 8.25 7.69
N TYR A 73 -12.15 7.36 7.78
CA TYR A 73 -11.37 6.88 6.66
C TYR A 73 -11.55 5.36 6.56
N ALA A 74 -12.23 4.88 5.52
CA ALA A 74 -12.53 3.46 5.33
C ALA A 74 -11.52 2.78 4.42
N SER A 75 -11.13 1.54 4.75
CA SER A 75 -10.48 0.61 3.83
C SER A 75 -11.38 0.34 2.62
N PRO A 76 -10.89 -0.30 1.52
CA PRO A 76 -11.71 -0.55 0.34
C PRO A 76 -13.02 -1.29 0.65
N ILE A 77 -14.14 -0.82 0.06
CA ILE A 77 -15.50 -1.31 0.35
C ILE A 77 -16.16 -2.03 -0.82
N PHE A 78 -15.46 -2.14 -1.95
CA PHE A 78 -15.97 -2.83 -3.13
C PHE A 78 -15.91 -4.34 -2.93
N GLU A 79 -16.74 -5.08 -3.71
CA GLU A 79 -16.71 -6.54 -3.65
C GLU A 79 -15.31 -7.06 -3.94
N ALA A 80 -14.73 -7.73 -2.97
CA ALA A 80 -13.41 -8.31 -2.97
C ALA A 80 -13.51 -9.84 -3.06
N ARG A 81 -12.38 -10.53 -3.10
CA ARG A 81 -12.35 -12.00 -3.02
C ARG A 81 -13.02 -12.46 -1.71
N PRO A 82 -13.78 -13.57 -1.74
CA PRO A 82 -14.43 -14.11 -0.54
C PRO A 82 -13.41 -14.33 0.60
N GLY A 83 -13.78 -13.86 1.81
CA GLY A 83 -12.91 -13.93 2.98
C GLY A 83 -11.75 -12.94 3.02
N SER A 84 -11.71 -11.95 2.13
CA SER A 84 -10.69 -10.90 2.15
C SER A 84 -10.73 -10.11 3.46
N MET A 85 -9.57 -10.02 4.14
CA MET A 85 -9.41 -9.29 5.39
C MET A 85 -8.94 -7.84 5.19
N HIS A 86 -8.84 -7.38 3.94
CA HIS A 86 -8.26 -6.06 3.61
C HIS A 86 -8.99 -5.30 2.49
N GLY A 87 -9.67 -5.99 1.57
CA GLY A 87 -10.44 -5.39 0.48
C GLY A 87 -9.63 -4.86 -0.72
N TYR A 88 -8.30 -5.06 -0.76
CA TYR A 88 -7.45 -4.62 -1.89
C TYR A 88 -7.48 -5.57 -3.09
N ASP A 89 -8.07 -6.74 -2.96
CA ASP A 89 -8.28 -7.75 -3.98
C ASP A 89 -9.68 -7.67 -4.60
N VAL A 90 -10.06 -6.46 -5.00
CA VAL A 90 -11.38 -6.14 -5.59
C VAL A 90 -11.64 -7.02 -6.80
N THR A 91 -12.78 -7.73 -6.81
CA THR A 91 -13.24 -8.55 -7.94
C THR A 91 -14.35 -7.88 -8.76
N ARG A 92 -15.06 -6.91 -8.15
CA ARG A 92 -16.13 -6.15 -8.81
C ARG A 92 -16.15 -4.70 -8.36
N HIS A 93 -16.06 -3.80 -9.31
CA HIS A 93 -16.04 -2.34 -9.08
C HIS A 93 -17.41 -1.68 -9.13
N ASP A 94 -18.44 -2.42 -9.53
CA ASP A 94 -19.80 -1.92 -9.75
C ASP A 94 -20.73 -2.07 -8.54
N ARG A 95 -20.25 -2.73 -7.45
CA ARG A 95 -21.06 -2.96 -6.24
C ARG A 95 -20.23 -3.04 -4.96
N LEU A 96 -20.93 -2.79 -3.84
CA LEU A 96 -20.37 -2.92 -2.49
C LEU A 96 -20.18 -4.38 -2.11
N ASN A 97 -19.16 -4.64 -1.26
CA ASN A 97 -18.88 -5.97 -0.76
C ASN A 97 -20.05 -6.49 0.11
N PRO A 98 -20.70 -7.60 -0.28
CA PRO A 98 -21.81 -8.17 0.50
C PRO A 98 -21.37 -8.68 1.88
N GLU A 99 -20.10 -9.12 2.05
CA GLU A 99 -19.55 -9.54 3.35
C GLU A 99 -19.47 -8.39 4.36
N LEU A 100 -19.45 -7.14 3.90
CA LEU A 100 -19.51 -5.94 4.75
C LEU A 100 -20.96 -5.53 5.11
N GLY A 101 -21.97 -6.22 4.57
CA GLY A 101 -23.39 -5.92 4.79
C GLY A 101 -24.08 -5.22 3.61
N GLY A 102 -23.38 -5.01 2.48
CA GLY A 102 -23.95 -4.52 1.22
C GLY A 102 -24.53 -3.10 1.28
N GLU A 103 -25.40 -2.78 0.31
CA GLU A 103 -25.95 -1.42 0.08
C GLU A 103 -26.75 -0.87 1.28
N GLU A 104 -27.57 -1.69 1.93
CA GLU A 104 -28.44 -1.21 3.03
C GLU A 104 -27.62 -0.83 4.28
N ALA A 105 -26.64 -1.66 4.65
CA ALA A 105 -25.79 -1.39 5.80
C ALA A 105 -24.90 -0.18 5.55
N PHE A 106 -24.36 -0.05 4.33
CA PHE A 106 -23.59 1.13 3.92
C PHE A 106 -24.43 2.41 3.98
N ALA A 107 -25.66 2.38 3.46
CA ALA A 107 -26.55 3.55 3.48
C ALA A 107 -26.84 4.04 4.92
N ARG A 108 -27.04 3.12 5.89
CA ARG A 108 -27.17 3.48 7.31
C ARG A 108 -25.90 4.11 7.87
N PHE A 109 -24.75 3.47 7.65
CA PHE A 109 -23.44 3.98 8.06
C PHE A 109 -23.18 5.40 7.50
N ALA A 110 -23.38 5.62 6.20
CA ALA A 110 -23.21 6.93 5.56
C ALA A 110 -24.22 7.98 6.09
N ALA A 111 -25.48 7.59 6.34
CA ALA A 111 -26.47 8.47 6.96
C ALA A 111 -26.08 8.87 8.39
N ARG A 112 -25.53 7.93 9.18
CA ARG A 112 -25.04 8.21 10.53
C ARG A 112 -23.87 9.17 10.53
N LEU A 113 -22.88 8.97 9.63
CA LEU A 113 -21.75 9.91 9.44
C LEU A 113 -22.27 11.33 9.19
N ARG A 114 -23.18 11.49 8.21
CA ARG A 114 -23.76 12.81 7.90
C ARG A 114 -24.48 13.43 9.10
N ALA A 115 -25.25 12.64 9.86
CA ALA A 115 -25.96 13.11 11.05
C ALA A 115 -25.01 13.61 12.14
N LEU A 116 -23.80 13.06 12.22
CA LEU A 116 -22.73 13.50 13.13
C LEU A 116 -21.87 14.64 12.56
N GLY A 117 -22.14 15.09 11.33
CA GLY A 117 -21.31 16.08 10.62
C GLY A 117 -19.91 15.58 10.29
N MET A 118 -19.76 14.27 10.07
CA MET A 118 -18.53 13.60 9.66
C MET A 118 -18.58 13.27 8.17
N GLY A 119 -17.44 13.37 7.48
CA GLY A 119 -17.25 12.91 6.12
C GLY A 119 -16.74 11.47 6.07
N LEU A 120 -16.66 10.94 4.84
CA LEU A 120 -16.05 9.65 4.54
C LEU A 120 -14.92 9.81 3.51
N LEU A 121 -13.69 9.58 3.93
CA LEU A 121 -12.55 9.36 3.05
C LEU A 121 -12.52 7.87 2.69
N LEU A 122 -12.60 7.56 1.40
CA LEU A 122 -12.65 6.18 0.91
C LEU A 122 -11.31 5.78 0.27
N ASP A 123 -10.79 4.62 0.66
CA ASP A 123 -9.66 3.98 0.01
C ASP A 123 -10.12 3.27 -1.26
N ILE A 124 -9.52 3.55 -2.41
CA ILE A 124 -9.85 2.92 -3.69
C ILE A 124 -8.62 2.36 -4.37
N VAL A 125 -8.82 1.26 -5.12
CA VAL A 125 -7.76 0.43 -5.71
C VAL A 125 -7.86 0.48 -7.24
N PRO A 126 -7.35 1.51 -7.92
CA PRO A 126 -7.48 1.62 -9.37
C PRO A 126 -6.41 0.84 -10.15
N ASN A 127 -5.23 0.57 -9.58
CA ASN A 127 -4.11 0.00 -10.31
C ASN A 127 -4.28 -1.47 -10.70
N HIS A 128 -5.03 -2.25 -9.92
CA HIS A 128 -5.17 -3.70 -10.08
C HIS A 128 -6.50 -4.21 -9.58
N MET A 129 -6.82 -5.46 -9.89
CA MET A 129 -7.96 -6.17 -9.31
C MET A 129 -7.61 -7.63 -9.01
N GLY A 130 -8.36 -8.22 -8.07
CA GLY A 130 -8.29 -9.64 -7.78
C GLY A 130 -8.85 -10.47 -8.93
N VAL A 131 -8.15 -11.55 -9.27
CA VAL A 131 -8.59 -12.50 -10.29
C VAL A 131 -8.78 -13.88 -9.69
N GLY A 132 -9.80 -14.58 -10.18
CA GLY A 132 -10.18 -15.89 -9.65
C GLY A 132 -11.50 -16.34 -10.28
N ASN A 133 -12.16 -17.29 -9.61
CA ASN A 133 -13.44 -17.83 -10.07
C ASN A 133 -14.55 -16.77 -10.07
N ASP A 134 -14.46 -15.77 -9.19
CA ASP A 134 -15.49 -14.76 -8.95
C ASP A 134 -15.33 -13.50 -9.80
N SER A 135 -14.17 -13.33 -10.46
CA SER A 135 -13.91 -12.18 -11.32
C SER A 135 -14.52 -12.38 -12.71
N VAL A 136 -15.67 -11.74 -12.95
CA VAL A 136 -16.42 -11.86 -14.22
C VAL A 136 -15.58 -11.45 -15.43
N TRP A 137 -14.84 -10.33 -15.34
CA TRP A 137 -13.99 -9.84 -16.42
C TRP A 137 -12.86 -10.80 -16.75
N TRP A 138 -12.20 -11.34 -15.70
CA TRP A 138 -11.11 -12.29 -15.86
C TRP A 138 -11.58 -13.62 -16.43
N GLN A 139 -12.70 -14.15 -15.95
CA GLN A 139 -13.28 -15.41 -16.46
C GLN A 139 -13.69 -15.27 -17.93
N ASP A 140 -14.19 -14.11 -18.35
CA ASP A 140 -14.47 -13.87 -19.77
C ASP A 140 -13.19 -13.82 -20.61
N VAL A 141 -12.10 -13.20 -20.10
CA VAL A 141 -10.79 -13.21 -20.79
C VAL A 141 -10.24 -14.62 -20.89
N LEU A 142 -10.38 -15.45 -19.86
CA LEU A 142 -9.95 -16.85 -19.91
C LEU A 142 -10.75 -17.67 -20.93
N GLU A 143 -12.06 -17.43 -21.09
CA GLU A 143 -12.87 -18.15 -22.06
C GLU A 143 -12.64 -17.68 -23.51
N ASN A 144 -12.45 -16.37 -23.68
CA ASN A 144 -12.48 -15.72 -24.97
C ASN A 144 -11.13 -15.20 -25.47
N GLY A 145 -10.10 -15.27 -24.64
CA GLY A 145 -8.75 -14.83 -24.99
C GLY A 145 -8.74 -13.37 -25.49
N ARG A 146 -7.99 -13.13 -26.54
CA ARG A 146 -7.86 -11.81 -27.20
C ARG A 146 -9.18 -11.26 -27.77
N ALA A 147 -10.16 -12.14 -28.04
CA ALA A 147 -11.48 -11.75 -28.52
C ALA A 147 -12.45 -11.29 -27.42
N SER A 148 -12.09 -11.45 -26.13
CA SER A 148 -12.89 -10.93 -25.03
C SER A 148 -13.09 -9.41 -25.13
N GLN A 149 -14.29 -8.93 -24.78
CA GLN A 149 -14.53 -7.51 -24.65
C GLN A 149 -13.66 -6.86 -23.56
N TYR A 150 -13.26 -7.65 -22.55
CA TYR A 150 -12.42 -7.22 -21.43
C TYR A 150 -10.91 -7.44 -21.65
N ALA A 151 -10.48 -7.96 -22.83
CA ALA A 151 -9.07 -8.18 -23.11
C ALA A 151 -8.21 -6.91 -23.06
N SER A 152 -8.81 -5.73 -23.33
CA SER A 152 -8.17 -4.42 -23.24
C SER A 152 -8.22 -3.79 -21.85
N TYR A 153 -8.94 -4.40 -20.89
CA TYR A 153 -9.03 -3.91 -19.51
C TYR A 153 -7.78 -4.22 -18.72
N PHE A 154 -7.16 -5.36 -19.05
CA PHE A 154 -5.97 -5.86 -18.38
C PHE A 154 -4.70 -5.55 -19.18
N ASP A 155 -3.61 -5.39 -18.48
CA ASP A 155 -2.30 -5.13 -19.07
C ASP A 155 -1.61 -6.47 -19.40
N ILE A 156 -2.08 -7.13 -20.47
CA ILE A 156 -1.63 -8.45 -20.94
C ILE A 156 -0.77 -8.29 -22.20
N ASP A 157 0.39 -8.96 -22.24
CA ASP A 157 1.18 -9.15 -23.46
C ASP A 157 0.68 -10.41 -24.21
N TRP A 158 -0.05 -10.20 -25.30
CA TRP A 158 -0.59 -11.25 -26.13
C TRP A 158 0.40 -11.76 -27.20
N ASP A 159 1.51 -11.06 -27.40
CA ASP A 159 2.53 -11.38 -28.39
C ASP A 159 3.93 -11.50 -27.74
N PRO A 160 4.10 -12.34 -26.69
CA PRO A 160 5.39 -12.55 -26.05
C PRO A 160 6.39 -13.23 -27.00
N LEU A 161 7.69 -13.18 -26.67
CA LEU A 161 8.71 -13.82 -27.53
C LEU A 161 8.60 -15.35 -27.56
N ASN A 162 8.11 -15.97 -26.48
CA ASN A 162 7.82 -17.40 -26.47
C ASN A 162 6.63 -17.69 -27.38
N PRO A 163 6.81 -18.36 -28.55
CA PRO A 163 5.76 -18.60 -29.51
C PRO A 163 4.63 -19.49 -28.98
N ASP A 164 4.91 -20.35 -27.99
CA ASP A 164 3.94 -21.25 -27.38
C ASP A 164 2.96 -20.49 -26.47
N MET A 165 3.32 -19.26 -26.09
CA MET A 165 2.50 -18.34 -25.27
C MET A 165 1.72 -17.33 -26.12
N LYS A 166 1.91 -17.32 -27.42
CA LYS A 166 1.20 -16.39 -28.30
C LYS A 166 -0.31 -16.61 -28.21
N ASP A 167 -1.05 -15.50 -28.02
CA ASP A 167 -2.50 -15.48 -27.85
C ASP A 167 -3.03 -16.32 -26.66
N LYS A 168 -2.15 -16.68 -25.72
CA LYS A 168 -2.48 -17.39 -24.48
C LYS A 168 -2.13 -16.54 -23.27
N LEU A 169 -2.78 -16.84 -22.14
CA LEU A 169 -2.54 -16.24 -20.85
C LEU A 169 -1.97 -17.29 -19.90
N LEU A 170 -0.84 -17.00 -19.25
CA LEU A 170 -0.23 -17.94 -18.30
C LEU A 170 -1.05 -18.02 -17.01
N LEU A 171 -1.38 -19.25 -16.58
CA LEU A 171 -1.99 -19.54 -15.28
C LEU A 171 -1.00 -20.35 -14.42
N PRO A 172 -0.17 -19.70 -13.61
CA PRO A 172 0.85 -20.34 -12.78
C PRO A 172 0.26 -20.82 -11.45
N ILE A 173 -0.67 -21.79 -11.51
CA ILE A 173 -1.43 -22.26 -10.35
C ILE A 173 -1.05 -23.68 -9.91
N LEU A 174 -0.27 -24.41 -10.71
CA LEU A 174 0.08 -25.80 -10.41
C LEU A 174 1.12 -25.91 -9.29
N GLY A 175 0.92 -26.84 -8.37
CA GLY A 175 1.81 -27.10 -7.24
C GLY A 175 3.11 -27.82 -7.61
N CYS A 176 3.09 -28.59 -8.72
CA CYS A 176 4.22 -29.32 -9.30
C CYS A 176 4.30 -29.11 -10.82
N GLN A 177 5.22 -29.83 -11.47
CA GLN A 177 5.37 -29.84 -12.93
C GLN A 177 4.06 -30.27 -13.60
N TYR A 178 3.72 -29.63 -14.73
CA TYR A 178 2.45 -29.86 -15.44
C TYR A 178 2.16 -31.34 -15.72
N GLY A 179 3.16 -32.12 -16.22
CA GLY A 179 2.98 -33.51 -16.51
C GLY A 179 2.66 -34.35 -15.25
N GLU A 180 3.31 -34.08 -14.14
CA GLU A 180 3.05 -34.72 -12.85
C GLU A 180 1.63 -34.43 -12.33
N GLU A 181 1.16 -33.20 -12.45
CA GLU A 181 -0.20 -32.81 -12.03
C GLU A 181 -1.27 -33.43 -12.93
N LEU A 182 -1.00 -33.52 -14.23
CA LEU A 182 -1.88 -34.12 -15.22
C LEU A 182 -2.02 -35.62 -14.99
N GLU A 183 -0.90 -36.36 -14.94
CA GLU A 183 -0.86 -37.83 -14.81
C GLU A 183 -1.32 -38.32 -13.43
N ALA A 184 -1.20 -37.47 -12.41
CA ALA A 184 -1.77 -37.73 -11.08
C ALA A 184 -3.29 -37.38 -11.01
N LYS A 185 -3.92 -37.09 -12.18
CA LYS A 185 -5.37 -36.81 -12.28
C LYS A 185 -5.84 -35.68 -11.37
N ARG A 186 -4.96 -34.69 -11.05
CA ARG A 186 -5.32 -33.49 -10.30
C ARG A 186 -5.92 -32.40 -11.19
N ILE A 187 -5.59 -32.42 -12.48
CA ILE A 187 -6.22 -31.57 -13.51
C ILE A 187 -7.34 -32.38 -14.17
N GLN A 188 -8.58 -31.91 -14.09
CA GLN A 188 -9.76 -32.62 -14.60
C GLN A 188 -10.74 -31.68 -15.30
N VAL A 189 -11.47 -32.19 -16.27
CA VAL A 189 -12.70 -31.55 -16.77
C VAL A 189 -13.85 -31.94 -15.85
N ALA A 190 -14.61 -30.95 -15.40
CA ALA A 190 -15.77 -31.14 -14.54
C ALA A 190 -16.94 -30.25 -14.96
N LEU A 191 -18.15 -30.65 -14.62
CA LEU A 191 -19.31 -29.79 -14.70
C LEU A 191 -19.40 -28.97 -13.41
N ALA A 192 -19.27 -27.64 -13.52
CA ALA A 192 -19.41 -26.71 -12.41
C ALA A 192 -20.32 -25.56 -12.86
N ASP A 193 -21.30 -25.18 -12.04
CA ASP A 193 -22.27 -24.10 -12.31
C ASP A 193 -22.97 -24.20 -13.68
N GLY A 194 -23.23 -25.45 -14.12
CA GLY A 194 -23.85 -25.74 -15.40
C GLY A 194 -22.96 -25.52 -16.63
N GLN A 195 -21.66 -25.41 -16.44
CA GLN A 195 -20.64 -25.27 -17.49
C GLN A 195 -19.53 -26.32 -17.35
N LEU A 196 -18.95 -26.72 -18.46
CA LEU A 196 -17.75 -27.54 -18.46
C LEU A 196 -16.54 -26.63 -18.17
N ARG A 197 -15.79 -27.00 -17.14
CA ARG A 197 -14.61 -26.26 -16.69
C ARG A 197 -13.44 -27.20 -16.47
N VAL A 198 -12.22 -26.68 -16.61
CA VAL A 198 -11.03 -27.37 -16.12
C VAL A 198 -10.87 -27.03 -14.64
N LYS A 199 -10.83 -28.08 -13.81
CA LYS A 199 -10.71 -27.99 -12.36
C LYS A 199 -9.32 -28.43 -11.93
N TYR A 200 -8.70 -27.61 -11.06
CA TYR A 200 -7.49 -27.93 -10.33
C TYR A 200 -7.68 -27.46 -8.89
N PHE A 201 -7.93 -28.39 -7.96
CA PHE A 201 -8.38 -28.10 -6.59
C PHE A 201 -9.57 -27.12 -6.59
N ASP A 202 -9.41 -25.93 -6.03
CA ASP A 202 -10.44 -24.88 -5.98
C ASP A 202 -10.44 -23.94 -7.21
N HIS A 203 -9.45 -24.06 -8.09
CA HIS A 203 -9.38 -23.28 -9.33
C HIS A 203 -10.27 -23.87 -10.41
N LEU A 204 -11.06 -23.00 -11.06
CA LEU A 204 -11.96 -23.34 -12.16
C LEU A 204 -11.65 -22.47 -13.37
N ALA A 205 -11.04 -23.05 -14.40
CA ALA A 205 -10.79 -22.34 -15.67
C ALA A 205 -11.88 -22.68 -16.70
N PRO A 206 -12.45 -21.70 -17.41
CA PRO A 206 -13.46 -21.93 -18.43
C PRO A 206 -12.84 -22.62 -19.64
N ILE A 207 -13.64 -23.44 -20.31
CA ILE A 207 -13.29 -24.09 -21.58
C ILE A 207 -13.84 -23.29 -22.73
N ALA A 208 -12.98 -22.92 -23.68
CA ALA A 208 -13.40 -22.22 -24.90
C ALA A 208 -14.43 -23.06 -25.68
N PRO A 209 -15.62 -22.53 -26.03
CA PRO A 209 -16.73 -23.34 -26.57
C PRO A 209 -16.38 -24.12 -27.83
N ARG A 210 -15.52 -23.60 -28.70
CA ARG A 210 -15.06 -24.32 -29.90
C ARG A 210 -14.31 -25.61 -29.60
N THR A 211 -13.71 -25.74 -28.43
CA THR A 211 -12.89 -26.90 -28.02
C THR A 211 -13.72 -28.02 -27.40
N LEU A 212 -15.04 -27.81 -27.21
CA LEU A 212 -15.95 -28.87 -26.74
C LEU A 212 -15.94 -30.12 -27.65
N ALA A 213 -15.63 -29.94 -28.93
CA ALA A 213 -15.46 -31.04 -29.89
C ALA A 213 -14.31 -32.00 -29.50
N VAL A 214 -13.34 -31.57 -28.69
CA VAL A 214 -12.29 -32.46 -28.15
C VAL A 214 -12.87 -33.41 -27.09
N ILE A 215 -13.79 -32.91 -26.28
CA ILE A 215 -14.48 -33.71 -25.24
C ILE A 215 -15.52 -34.63 -25.89
N PHE A 216 -16.24 -34.15 -26.91
CA PHE A 216 -17.29 -34.82 -27.64
C PHE A 216 -16.96 -34.93 -29.14
N PRO A 217 -16.03 -35.80 -29.56
CA PRO A 217 -15.68 -35.93 -30.96
C PRO A 217 -16.83 -36.45 -31.81
N GLU A 218 -17.02 -35.91 -33.00
CA GLU A 218 -18.09 -36.33 -33.92
C GLU A 218 -18.14 -37.86 -34.15
N ALA A 219 -16.99 -38.52 -34.29
CA ALA A 219 -16.88 -39.96 -34.48
C ALA A 219 -17.34 -40.79 -33.27
N GLN A 220 -17.51 -40.18 -32.09
CA GLN A 220 -17.84 -40.88 -30.82
C GLN A 220 -19.21 -40.45 -30.25
N LEU A 221 -19.94 -39.56 -30.91
CA LEU A 221 -21.22 -39.06 -30.41
C LEU A 221 -22.26 -40.16 -30.20
N ASP A 222 -22.29 -41.14 -31.14
CA ASP A 222 -23.18 -42.27 -31.03
C ASP A 222 -22.79 -43.24 -29.91
N GLU A 223 -21.51 -43.55 -29.77
CA GLU A 223 -20.96 -44.41 -28.69
C GLU A 223 -21.19 -43.76 -27.31
N LEU A 224 -21.06 -42.46 -27.20
CA LEU A 224 -21.31 -41.69 -25.98
C LEU A 224 -22.81 -41.50 -25.72
N GLU A 225 -23.68 -41.87 -26.66
CA GLU A 225 -25.14 -41.64 -26.63
C GLU A 225 -25.49 -40.17 -26.38
N VAL A 226 -24.81 -39.25 -27.08
CA VAL A 226 -25.01 -37.81 -26.94
C VAL A 226 -26.36 -37.40 -27.49
N PRO A 227 -27.26 -36.73 -26.74
CA PRO A 227 -28.55 -36.29 -27.20
C PRO A 227 -28.49 -35.33 -28.40
N GLN A 228 -29.48 -35.40 -29.33
CA GLN A 228 -29.49 -34.54 -30.52
C GLN A 228 -29.43 -33.04 -30.21
N PRO A 229 -30.12 -32.50 -29.20
CA PRO A 229 -29.99 -31.08 -28.88
C PRO A 229 -28.57 -30.63 -28.59
N PHE A 230 -27.76 -31.48 -27.94
CA PHE A 230 -26.36 -31.15 -27.64
C PHE A 230 -25.47 -31.28 -28.89
N ARG A 231 -25.73 -32.25 -29.77
CA ARG A 231 -25.01 -32.36 -31.06
C ARG A 231 -25.22 -31.12 -31.94
N ASP A 232 -26.44 -30.56 -31.94
CA ASP A 232 -26.72 -29.34 -32.69
C ASP A 232 -25.98 -28.15 -32.10
N LEU A 233 -25.94 -28.02 -30.78
CA LEU A 233 -25.15 -26.99 -30.11
C LEU A 233 -23.63 -27.13 -30.36
N LEU A 234 -23.09 -28.36 -30.37
CA LEU A 234 -21.68 -28.60 -30.76
C LEU A 234 -21.38 -28.08 -32.19
N ARG A 235 -22.27 -28.29 -33.15
CA ARG A 235 -22.10 -27.75 -34.51
C ARG A 235 -22.15 -26.22 -34.53
N GLU A 236 -23.03 -25.60 -33.72
CA GLU A 236 -23.06 -24.14 -33.56
C GLU A 236 -21.75 -23.59 -32.99
N THR A 237 -21.13 -24.27 -32.00
CA THR A 237 -19.84 -23.83 -31.43
C THR A 237 -18.73 -23.76 -32.46
N ALA A 238 -18.74 -24.61 -33.47
CA ALA A 238 -17.71 -24.64 -34.54
C ALA A 238 -17.74 -23.37 -35.40
N HIS A 239 -18.87 -22.66 -35.49
CA HIS A 239 -19.08 -21.45 -36.28
C HIS A 239 -18.79 -20.15 -35.52
N ILE A 240 -18.50 -20.23 -34.21
CA ILE A 240 -18.11 -19.08 -33.40
C ILE A 240 -16.74 -18.58 -33.89
N PRO A 241 -16.50 -17.27 -34.08
CA PRO A 241 -15.18 -16.73 -34.45
C PRO A 241 -14.08 -17.18 -33.44
N PRO A 242 -12.85 -17.41 -33.92
CA PRO A 242 -11.73 -17.84 -33.05
C PRO A 242 -11.46 -16.86 -31.90
N HIS A 243 -10.97 -17.36 -30.76
CA HIS A 243 -10.62 -16.53 -29.60
C HIS A 243 -9.39 -15.63 -29.84
N GLN A 244 -8.61 -15.87 -30.89
CA GLN A 244 -7.48 -15.06 -31.31
C GLN A 244 -7.89 -13.82 -32.12
N THR A 245 -9.16 -13.71 -32.57
CA THR A 245 -9.57 -12.61 -33.43
C THR A 245 -9.45 -11.25 -32.78
N THR A 246 -8.90 -10.29 -33.54
CA THR A 246 -8.80 -8.87 -33.14
C THR A 246 -9.76 -7.98 -33.96
N ASP A 247 -10.43 -8.52 -34.98
CA ASP A 247 -11.41 -7.79 -35.76
C ASP A 247 -12.65 -7.46 -34.90
N MET A 248 -13.01 -6.19 -34.83
CA MET A 248 -14.10 -5.72 -33.97
C MET A 248 -15.46 -6.32 -34.34
N ALA A 249 -15.74 -6.53 -35.65
CA ALA A 249 -17.02 -7.09 -36.09
C ALA A 249 -17.10 -8.58 -35.69
N LEU A 250 -16.01 -9.33 -35.85
CA LEU A 250 -15.94 -10.72 -35.44
C LEU A 250 -15.99 -10.89 -33.93
N ARG A 251 -15.39 -10.00 -33.18
CA ARG A 251 -15.50 -9.98 -31.70
C ARG A 251 -16.95 -9.76 -31.26
N ALA A 252 -17.62 -8.76 -31.84
CA ALA A 252 -19.02 -8.48 -31.56
C ALA A 252 -19.94 -9.64 -31.97
N GLN A 253 -19.65 -10.31 -33.10
CA GLN A 253 -20.35 -11.52 -33.53
C GLN A 253 -20.17 -12.65 -32.53
N ARG A 254 -18.92 -12.93 -32.12
CA ARG A 254 -18.58 -13.94 -31.11
C ARG A 254 -19.38 -13.71 -29.83
N GLN A 255 -19.37 -12.48 -29.32
CA GLN A 255 -20.06 -12.13 -28.09
C GLN A 255 -21.55 -12.43 -28.16
N ARG A 256 -22.25 -11.95 -29.21
CA ARG A 256 -23.69 -12.23 -29.42
C ARG A 256 -23.98 -13.74 -29.49
N GLN A 257 -23.17 -14.47 -30.26
CA GLN A 257 -23.35 -15.93 -30.37
C GLN A 257 -23.17 -16.64 -29.04
N LEU A 258 -22.21 -16.21 -28.22
CA LEU A 258 -22.00 -16.79 -26.90
C LEU A 258 -23.12 -16.43 -25.90
N GLU A 259 -23.64 -15.21 -25.93
CA GLU A 259 -24.79 -14.79 -25.10
C GLU A 259 -26.02 -15.63 -25.37
N GLU A 260 -26.27 -15.99 -26.64
CA GLU A 260 -27.38 -16.87 -27.03
C GLU A 260 -27.11 -18.35 -26.74
N LEU A 261 -25.86 -18.79 -26.86
CA LEU A 261 -25.47 -20.19 -26.73
C LEU A 261 -25.34 -20.66 -25.27
N ARG A 262 -24.73 -19.84 -24.38
CA ARG A 262 -24.46 -20.24 -22.98
C ARG A 262 -25.68 -20.72 -22.21
N PRO A 263 -26.85 -20.03 -22.22
CA PRO A 263 -28.04 -20.52 -21.52
C PRO A 263 -28.54 -21.85 -22.07
N ARG A 264 -28.45 -22.07 -23.37
CA ARG A 264 -28.88 -23.30 -24.05
C ARG A 264 -27.95 -24.45 -23.72
N LEU A 265 -26.63 -24.22 -23.78
CA LEU A 265 -25.62 -25.21 -23.37
C LEU A 265 -25.82 -25.63 -21.90
N ARG A 266 -26.00 -24.67 -21.00
CA ARG A 266 -26.27 -24.92 -19.59
C ARG A 266 -27.50 -25.80 -19.40
N ALA A 267 -28.62 -25.44 -20.02
CA ALA A 267 -29.87 -26.19 -19.89
C ALA A 267 -29.71 -27.65 -20.37
N VAL A 268 -28.99 -27.89 -21.48
CA VAL A 268 -28.76 -29.23 -21.99
C VAL A 268 -27.77 -30.01 -21.13
N LEU A 269 -26.68 -29.41 -20.68
CA LEU A 269 -25.68 -30.07 -19.82
C LEU A 269 -26.25 -30.50 -18.44
N GLU A 270 -27.21 -29.74 -17.90
CA GLU A 270 -27.93 -30.06 -16.65
C GLU A 270 -29.08 -31.07 -16.84
N SER A 271 -29.46 -31.39 -18.07
CA SER A 271 -30.56 -32.28 -18.36
C SER A 271 -30.30 -33.74 -17.97
N LEU A 272 -31.37 -34.46 -17.63
CA LEU A 272 -31.30 -35.90 -17.30
C LEU A 272 -30.80 -36.73 -18.49
N GLU A 273 -31.19 -36.36 -19.71
CA GLU A 273 -30.80 -37.05 -20.94
C GLU A 273 -29.29 -36.94 -21.21
N MET A 274 -28.67 -35.79 -20.88
CA MET A 274 -27.23 -35.57 -21.09
C MET A 274 -26.37 -36.24 -20.00
N ARG A 275 -26.90 -36.51 -18.81
CA ARG A 275 -26.14 -36.92 -17.64
C ARG A 275 -25.26 -38.16 -17.88
N ALA A 276 -25.81 -39.22 -18.53
CA ALA A 276 -25.09 -40.45 -18.78
C ALA A 276 -24.00 -40.23 -19.86
N ALA A 277 -24.32 -39.51 -20.93
CA ALA A 277 -23.38 -39.19 -21.99
C ALA A 277 -22.23 -38.31 -21.46
N LEU A 278 -22.56 -37.36 -20.62
CA LEU A 278 -21.57 -36.50 -19.95
C LEU A 278 -20.64 -37.30 -19.04
N GLY A 279 -21.18 -38.22 -18.21
CA GLY A 279 -20.37 -39.11 -17.37
C GLY A 279 -19.35 -39.89 -18.18
N ARG A 280 -19.79 -40.53 -19.26
CA ARG A 280 -18.91 -41.31 -20.15
C ARG A 280 -17.84 -40.43 -20.82
N ALA A 281 -18.20 -39.21 -21.22
CA ALA A 281 -17.27 -38.26 -21.84
C ALA A 281 -16.21 -37.78 -20.83
N LEU A 282 -16.65 -37.48 -19.58
CA LEU A 282 -15.75 -37.06 -18.50
C LEU A 282 -14.79 -38.17 -18.08
N ASP A 283 -15.28 -39.45 -17.98
CA ASP A 283 -14.44 -40.58 -17.65
C ASP A 283 -13.35 -40.80 -18.69
N ARG A 284 -13.66 -40.55 -19.98
CA ARG A 284 -12.69 -40.67 -21.07
C ARG A 284 -11.68 -39.57 -21.14
N ILE A 285 -12.11 -38.31 -20.97
CA ILE A 285 -11.22 -37.14 -21.13
C ILE A 285 -10.27 -37.03 -19.94
N ASN A 286 -10.69 -37.42 -18.74
CA ASN A 286 -9.92 -37.24 -17.51
C ASN A 286 -8.86 -38.36 -17.27
N GLY A 287 -8.68 -39.27 -18.18
CA GLY A 287 -7.65 -40.29 -18.14
C GLY A 287 -7.74 -41.25 -16.95
N VAL A 288 -6.79 -42.16 -16.86
CA VAL A 288 -6.67 -43.18 -15.81
C VAL A 288 -5.29 -43.08 -15.18
N GLU A 289 -5.21 -42.92 -13.87
CA GLU A 289 -3.96 -42.85 -13.14
C GLU A 289 -3.12 -44.12 -13.38
N GLY A 290 -1.84 -43.93 -13.69
CA GLY A 290 -0.92 -45.02 -14.06
C GLY A 290 -0.87 -45.34 -15.58
N ASP A 291 -1.73 -44.73 -16.40
CA ASP A 291 -1.67 -44.80 -17.86
C ASP A 291 -1.49 -43.40 -18.45
N ALA A 292 -0.23 -42.99 -18.67
CA ALA A 292 0.12 -41.66 -19.17
C ALA A 292 -0.57 -41.31 -20.51
N ARG A 293 -0.74 -42.28 -21.41
CA ARG A 293 -1.37 -42.05 -22.73
C ARG A 293 -2.87 -41.80 -22.63
N SER A 294 -3.52 -42.19 -21.57
CA SER A 294 -4.94 -41.90 -21.34
C SER A 294 -5.22 -40.43 -21.18
N PHE A 295 -4.22 -39.60 -20.87
CA PHE A 295 -4.30 -38.13 -20.71
C PHE A 295 -3.99 -37.36 -21.98
N ASP A 296 -3.55 -37.98 -23.07
CA ASP A 296 -3.19 -37.30 -24.32
C ASP A 296 -4.32 -36.37 -24.83
N ARG A 297 -5.56 -36.81 -24.70
CA ARG A 297 -6.73 -36.04 -25.12
C ARG A 297 -7.03 -34.87 -24.21
N LEU A 298 -6.84 -35.02 -22.93
CA LEU A 298 -6.95 -33.90 -21.99
C LEU A 298 -5.86 -32.87 -22.27
N HIS A 299 -4.64 -33.32 -22.51
CA HIS A 299 -3.53 -32.47 -22.93
C HIS A 299 -3.86 -31.69 -24.21
N GLU A 300 -4.41 -32.37 -25.24
CA GLU A 300 -4.85 -31.71 -26.49
C GLU A 300 -5.91 -30.62 -26.21
N LEU A 301 -6.89 -30.89 -25.34
CA LEU A 301 -7.90 -29.92 -24.93
C LEU A 301 -7.26 -28.69 -24.27
N LEU A 302 -6.32 -28.91 -23.34
CA LEU A 302 -5.65 -27.85 -22.57
C LEU A 302 -4.79 -26.98 -23.50
N GLU A 303 -4.08 -27.58 -24.47
CA GLU A 303 -3.27 -26.81 -25.43
C GLU A 303 -4.09 -25.93 -26.40
N GLN A 304 -5.39 -26.21 -26.58
CA GLN A 304 -6.29 -25.38 -27.40
C GLN A 304 -6.95 -24.24 -26.64
N GLN A 305 -6.71 -24.12 -25.34
CA GLN A 305 -7.31 -23.02 -24.54
C GLN A 305 -6.60 -21.67 -24.77
N PRO A 306 -7.30 -20.54 -24.54
CA PRO A 306 -6.69 -19.20 -24.55
C PRO A 306 -5.79 -18.95 -23.32
N TRP A 307 -5.56 -19.95 -22.52
CA TRP A 307 -4.69 -19.92 -21.33
C TRP A 307 -3.85 -21.19 -21.26
N ARG A 308 -2.75 -21.13 -20.48
CA ARG A 308 -1.83 -22.23 -20.27
C ARG A 308 -1.57 -22.44 -18.79
N LEU A 309 -1.85 -23.64 -18.28
CA LEU A 309 -1.51 -24.05 -16.92
C LEU A 309 0.01 -24.20 -16.78
N ALA A 310 0.57 -23.67 -15.70
CA ALA A 310 1.99 -23.80 -15.43
C ALA A 310 2.27 -23.98 -13.93
N TYR A 311 3.41 -24.61 -13.63
CA TYR A 311 3.94 -24.69 -12.28
C TYR A 311 4.16 -23.26 -11.72
N TRP A 312 3.72 -23.02 -10.51
CA TRP A 312 3.71 -21.67 -9.93
C TRP A 312 5.07 -20.95 -9.98
N ARG A 313 6.19 -21.69 -9.94
CA ARG A 313 7.54 -21.10 -10.02
C ARG A 313 7.86 -20.50 -11.39
N VAL A 314 7.15 -20.90 -12.43
CA VAL A 314 7.34 -20.36 -13.80
C VAL A 314 6.88 -18.90 -13.88
N SER A 315 6.01 -18.49 -12.98
CA SER A 315 5.45 -17.12 -12.97
C SER A 315 6.51 -16.02 -12.92
N SER A 316 7.60 -16.24 -12.22
CA SER A 316 8.66 -15.25 -12.09
C SER A 316 9.36 -14.90 -13.41
N GLN A 317 9.27 -15.77 -14.43
CA GLN A 317 9.95 -15.62 -15.72
C GLN A 317 9.02 -15.50 -16.92
N GLU A 318 7.86 -16.21 -16.90
CA GLU A 318 7.03 -16.42 -18.08
C GLU A 318 5.65 -15.73 -17.99
N ILE A 319 5.32 -15.08 -16.86
CA ILE A 319 4.03 -14.42 -16.72
C ILE A 319 3.91 -13.29 -17.73
N ASN A 320 2.79 -13.22 -18.45
CA ASN A 320 2.60 -12.30 -19.55
C ASN A 320 1.52 -11.24 -19.29
N TYR A 321 1.27 -10.94 -18.00
CA TYR A 321 0.43 -9.82 -17.58
C TYR A 321 1.08 -9.06 -16.45
N ARG A 322 0.81 -7.75 -16.34
CA ARG A 322 1.31 -6.92 -15.23
C ARG A 322 0.61 -7.32 -13.94
N ARG A 323 1.39 -7.48 -12.88
CA ARG A 323 0.91 -7.81 -11.53
C ARG A 323 1.00 -6.59 -10.60
N PHE A 324 0.25 -6.63 -9.51
CA PHE A 324 0.57 -5.82 -8.35
C PHE A 324 1.77 -6.47 -7.64
N PHE A 325 2.92 -5.82 -7.72
CA PHE A 325 4.21 -6.36 -7.31
C PHE A 325 4.49 -7.73 -7.96
N ASP A 326 4.63 -8.79 -7.15
CA ASP A 326 4.87 -10.16 -7.57
C ASP A 326 3.69 -11.12 -7.22
N ILE A 327 2.50 -10.56 -6.96
CA ILE A 327 1.30 -11.31 -6.60
C ILE A 327 0.54 -11.73 -7.86
N ASN A 328 0.55 -13.02 -8.18
CA ASN A 328 -0.05 -13.55 -9.41
C ASN A 328 -1.57 -13.33 -9.51
N ASP A 329 -2.25 -13.27 -8.37
CA ASP A 329 -3.71 -13.14 -8.27
C ASP A 329 -4.20 -11.69 -8.30
N LEU A 330 -3.30 -10.71 -8.42
CA LEU A 330 -3.60 -9.28 -8.51
C LEU A 330 -3.11 -8.73 -9.85
N VAL A 331 -4.03 -8.62 -10.81
CA VAL A 331 -3.71 -8.26 -12.20
C VAL A 331 -3.92 -6.78 -12.47
N GLY A 332 -2.94 -6.16 -13.12
CA GLY A 332 -2.93 -4.74 -13.44
C GLY A 332 -4.02 -4.33 -14.44
N LEU A 333 -4.73 -3.27 -14.12
CA LEU A 333 -5.74 -2.63 -14.95
C LEU A 333 -5.11 -1.50 -15.79
N ARG A 334 -5.68 -1.27 -16.98
CA ARG A 334 -5.24 -0.22 -17.91
C ARG A 334 -6.05 1.06 -17.73
N MET A 335 -5.80 1.78 -16.62
CA MET A 335 -6.55 2.99 -16.27
C MET A 335 -6.37 4.15 -17.27
N GLU A 336 -5.37 4.08 -18.15
CA GLU A 336 -5.24 4.99 -19.29
C GLU A 336 -6.36 4.82 -20.33
N ASN A 337 -7.02 3.64 -20.38
CA ASN A 337 -8.20 3.39 -21.20
C ASN A 337 -9.44 4.03 -20.54
N ALA A 338 -10.11 4.93 -21.27
CA ALA A 338 -11.29 5.63 -20.77
C ALA A 338 -12.46 4.68 -20.44
N GLU A 339 -12.66 3.60 -21.20
CA GLU A 339 -13.69 2.60 -20.95
C GLU A 339 -13.43 1.86 -19.63
N VAL A 340 -12.17 1.51 -19.34
CA VAL A 340 -11.78 0.87 -18.09
C VAL A 340 -11.98 1.81 -16.89
N PHE A 341 -11.56 3.07 -17.04
CA PHE A 341 -11.81 4.09 -16.01
C PHE A 341 -13.30 4.22 -15.72
N ALA A 342 -14.14 4.34 -16.74
CA ALA A 342 -15.59 4.44 -16.59
C ALA A 342 -16.19 3.23 -15.87
N ALA A 343 -15.82 2.03 -16.30
CA ALA A 343 -16.33 0.77 -15.71
C ALA A 343 -15.92 0.59 -14.24
N THR A 344 -14.71 1.00 -13.88
CA THR A 344 -14.21 0.87 -12.50
C THR A 344 -14.68 1.98 -11.55
N HIS A 345 -15.15 3.12 -12.08
CA HIS A 345 -15.54 4.31 -11.29
C HIS A 345 -17.05 4.58 -11.26
N CYS A 346 -17.88 3.72 -11.85
CA CYS A 346 -19.34 3.90 -11.87
C CYS A 346 -19.95 3.99 -10.45
N LEU A 347 -19.53 3.10 -9.55
CA LEU A 347 -19.99 3.13 -8.15
C LEU A 347 -19.45 4.36 -7.41
N ILE A 348 -18.18 4.71 -7.60
CA ILE A 348 -17.56 5.90 -6.98
C ILE A 348 -18.35 7.15 -7.38
N ARG A 349 -18.69 7.30 -8.66
CA ARG A 349 -19.50 8.41 -9.15
C ARG A 349 -20.84 8.50 -8.44
N ARG A 350 -21.52 7.36 -8.27
CA ARG A 350 -22.81 7.28 -7.54
C ARG A 350 -22.66 7.75 -6.09
N LEU A 351 -21.64 7.26 -5.37
CA LEU A 351 -21.38 7.62 -3.98
C LEU A 351 -21.02 9.10 -3.82
N LEU A 352 -20.23 9.66 -4.73
CA LEU A 352 -19.89 11.09 -4.77
C LEU A 352 -21.11 11.96 -5.07
N ALA A 353 -21.97 11.56 -6.03
CA ALA A 353 -23.19 12.29 -6.38
C ALA A 353 -24.17 12.39 -5.20
N ARG A 354 -24.24 11.34 -4.36
CA ARG A 354 -25.07 11.31 -3.15
C ARG A 354 -24.43 11.99 -1.93
N GLY A 355 -23.20 12.46 -2.05
CA GLY A 355 -22.44 12.99 -0.90
C GLY A 355 -22.19 11.96 0.20
N GLU A 356 -22.18 10.68 -0.14
CA GLU A 356 -21.90 9.57 0.78
C GLU A 356 -20.39 9.38 0.99
N VAL A 357 -19.59 9.78 0.00
CA VAL A 357 -18.13 9.86 0.05
C VAL A 357 -17.71 11.31 -0.18
N THR A 358 -16.81 11.83 0.64
CA THR A 358 -16.36 13.24 0.63
C THR A 358 -14.91 13.41 0.21
N GLY A 359 -14.16 12.34 0.10
CA GLY A 359 -12.77 12.33 -0.35
C GLY A 359 -12.29 10.94 -0.72
N LEU A 360 -11.17 10.85 -1.42
CA LEU A 360 -10.59 9.61 -1.88
C LEU A 360 -9.10 9.52 -1.52
N ARG A 361 -8.69 8.33 -1.08
CA ARG A 361 -7.27 7.93 -1.04
C ARG A 361 -7.03 6.97 -2.18
N ILE A 362 -6.04 7.26 -3.00
CA ILE A 362 -5.71 6.46 -4.17
C ILE A 362 -4.57 5.51 -3.84
N ASP A 363 -4.88 4.21 -3.86
CA ASP A 363 -3.92 3.14 -3.68
C ASP A 363 -2.94 3.06 -4.84
N HIS A 364 -1.67 2.86 -4.54
CA HIS A 364 -0.59 2.58 -5.50
C HIS A 364 -0.60 3.47 -6.75
N ALA A 365 -0.68 4.79 -6.56
CA ALA A 365 -0.70 5.75 -7.68
C ALA A 365 0.50 5.59 -8.63
N ASP A 366 1.67 5.21 -8.12
CA ASP A 366 2.89 4.98 -8.89
C ASP A 366 2.82 3.74 -9.83
N GLY A 367 1.90 2.82 -9.60
CA GLY A 367 1.69 1.65 -10.46
C GLY A 367 0.95 1.93 -11.77
N MET A 368 0.27 3.08 -11.88
CA MET A 368 -0.50 3.43 -13.07
C MET A 368 0.39 3.82 -14.24
N PHE A 369 -0.09 3.61 -15.47
CA PHE A 369 0.60 4.01 -16.69
C PHE A 369 0.82 5.52 -16.74
N ASN A 370 -0.24 6.31 -16.47
CA ASN A 370 -0.20 7.78 -16.40
C ASN A 370 -0.98 8.29 -15.17
N PRO A 371 -0.32 8.44 -14.01
CA PRO A 371 -0.97 8.92 -12.79
C PRO A 371 -1.63 10.30 -12.93
N ARG A 372 -0.97 11.24 -13.61
CA ARG A 372 -1.49 12.60 -13.81
C ARG A 372 -2.81 12.59 -14.57
N GLN A 373 -2.89 11.86 -15.69
CA GLN A 373 -4.10 11.72 -16.49
C GLN A 373 -5.25 11.13 -15.64
N TYR A 374 -4.97 10.07 -14.88
CA TYR A 374 -5.93 9.44 -13.98
C TYR A 374 -6.49 10.43 -12.96
N LEU A 375 -5.61 11.18 -12.27
CA LEU A 375 -6.01 12.14 -11.24
C LEU A 375 -6.85 13.31 -11.81
N ILE A 376 -6.54 13.76 -13.03
CA ILE A 376 -7.35 14.77 -13.73
C ILE A 376 -8.74 14.20 -14.05
N ARG A 377 -8.83 12.97 -14.60
CA ARG A 377 -10.11 12.30 -14.86
C ARG A 377 -10.96 12.15 -13.60
N LEU A 378 -10.32 11.82 -12.48
CA LEU A 378 -10.99 11.68 -11.19
C LEU A 378 -11.63 12.99 -10.71
N GLN A 379 -10.93 14.12 -10.88
CA GLN A 379 -11.48 15.45 -10.57
C GLN A 379 -12.65 15.81 -11.51
N LEU A 380 -12.53 15.50 -12.80
CA LEU A 380 -13.61 15.69 -13.77
C LEU A 380 -14.83 14.83 -13.44
N LEU A 381 -14.62 13.58 -13.03
CA LEU A 381 -15.68 12.68 -12.57
C LEU A 381 -16.47 13.29 -11.39
N TYR A 382 -15.75 13.87 -10.40
CA TYR A 382 -16.39 14.56 -9.28
C TYR A 382 -17.26 15.72 -9.75
N VAL A 383 -16.72 16.63 -10.56
CA VAL A 383 -17.50 17.75 -11.10
C VAL A 383 -18.73 17.24 -11.87
N ALA A 384 -18.54 16.24 -12.72
CA ALA A 384 -19.65 15.60 -13.44
C ALA A 384 -20.72 15.01 -12.51
N SER A 385 -20.31 14.37 -11.41
CA SER A 385 -21.22 13.81 -10.42
C SER A 385 -22.06 14.87 -9.70
N GLN A 386 -21.46 16.04 -9.42
CA GLN A 386 -22.16 17.15 -8.78
C GLN A 386 -23.11 17.88 -9.74
N CYS A 387 -22.72 18.02 -11.01
CA CYS A 387 -23.54 18.71 -12.02
C CYS A 387 -24.68 17.85 -12.59
N PHE A 388 -24.45 16.56 -12.78
CA PHE A 388 -25.38 15.66 -13.52
C PHE A 388 -25.93 14.51 -12.65
N GLY A 389 -25.52 14.40 -11.39
CA GLY A 389 -25.94 13.32 -10.51
C GLY A 389 -25.41 11.94 -10.90
N GLU A 390 -26.16 10.90 -10.53
CA GLU A 390 -25.76 9.49 -10.66
C GLU A 390 -25.72 9.03 -12.13
N THR A 391 -26.69 9.45 -12.92
CA THR A 391 -26.81 9.09 -14.33
C THR A 391 -27.14 10.32 -15.16
N PRO A 392 -26.29 10.68 -16.14
CA PRO A 392 -26.58 11.82 -17.00
C PRO A 392 -27.76 11.52 -17.90
N GLN A 393 -28.85 12.27 -17.77
CA GLN A 393 -29.93 12.22 -18.74
C GLN A 393 -29.48 12.90 -20.04
N GLY A 394 -29.52 12.16 -21.14
CA GLY A 394 -29.29 12.72 -22.48
C GLY A 394 -27.85 12.69 -22.98
N VAL A 395 -26.90 12.15 -22.24
CA VAL A 395 -25.52 11.94 -22.75
C VAL A 395 -25.31 10.44 -23.02
N THR A 396 -25.04 10.13 -24.28
CA THR A 396 -24.95 8.73 -24.75
C THR A 396 -23.63 8.02 -24.42
N SER A 397 -22.64 8.73 -23.83
CA SER A 397 -21.37 8.14 -23.38
C SER A 397 -20.73 8.99 -22.28
N GLU A 398 -20.04 8.36 -21.35
CA GLU A 398 -19.24 9.05 -20.32
C GLU A 398 -18.12 9.91 -20.91
N GLU A 399 -17.57 9.54 -22.07
CA GLU A 399 -16.60 10.32 -22.83
C GLU A 399 -17.18 11.69 -23.27
N GLY A 400 -18.48 11.75 -23.56
CA GLY A 400 -19.21 13.00 -23.86
C GLY A 400 -19.26 13.92 -22.64
N ILE A 401 -19.47 13.37 -21.41
CA ILE A 401 -19.55 14.15 -20.16
C ILE A 401 -18.17 14.68 -19.79
N GLU A 402 -17.15 13.84 -19.83
CA GLU A 402 -15.76 14.25 -19.56
C GLU A 402 -15.34 15.38 -20.52
N THR A 403 -15.71 15.27 -21.79
CA THR A 403 -15.41 16.27 -22.80
C THR A 403 -16.13 17.59 -22.52
N GLU A 404 -17.40 17.56 -22.13
CA GLU A 404 -18.19 18.75 -21.80
C GLU A 404 -17.68 19.44 -20.51
N VAL A 405 -17.42 18.66 -19.47
CA VAL A 405 -16.84 19.17 -18.21
C VAL A 405 -15.44 19.73 -18.45
N ALA A 406 -14.59 19.02 -19.20
CA ALA A 406 -13.27 19.49 -19.59
C ALA A 406 -13.32 20.76 -20.43
N ARG A 407 -14.37 20.94 -21.26
CA ARG A 407 -14.61 22.18 -22.04
C ARG A 407 -15.04 23.34 -21.13
N ALA A 408 -15.98 23.12 -20.21
CA ALA A 408 -16.44 24.12 -19.26
C ALA A 408 -15.32 24.59 -18.30
N MET A 409 -14.40 23.66 -17.97
CA MET A 409 -13.25 23.94 -17.11
C MET A 409 -11.99 24.41 -17.87
N ARG A 410 -12.06 24.60 -19.21
CA ARG A 410 -10.96 25.24 -19.96
C ARG A 410 -10.75 26.68 -19.50
N GLY A 411 -9.69 26.91 -18.75
CA GLY A 411 -9.37 28.19 -18.16
C GLY A 411 -9.13 28.10 -16.65
N GLN A 412 -9.54 27.03 -16.00
CA GLN A 412 -9.09 26.72 -14.66
C GLN A 412 -7.72 26.02 -14.73
N ASN A 413 -6.74 26.62 -14.10
CA ASN A 413 -5.38 26.09 -14.10
C ASN A 413 -5.26 25.01 -13.01
N TRP A 414 -5.61 23.74 -13.34
CA TRP A 414 -5.48 22.59 -12.46
C TRP A 414 -4.03 22.32 -12.03
N SER A 415 -3.06 22.82 -12.78
CA SER A 415 -1.65 22.69 -12.45
C SER A 415 -1.19 23.66 -11.34
N ALA A 416 -2.05 24.56 -10.90
CA ALA A 416 -1.71 25.56 -9.87
C ALA A 416 -2.52 25.45 -8.58
N ALA A 417 -3.55 24.58 -8.53
CA ALA A 417 -4.40 24.44 -7.35
C ALA A 417 -4.85 22.97 -7.20
N PRO A 418 -5.00 22.48 -5.96
CA PRO A 418 -5.64 21.19 -5.73
C PRO A 418 -7.07 21.22 -6.30
N GLY A 419 -7.49 20.10 -6.89
CA GLY A 419 -8.81 19.98 -7.50
C GLY A 419 -9.97 20.11 -6.50
N PRO A 420 -11.22 20.17 -7.00
CA PRO A 420 -12.42 20.34 -6.16
C PRO A 420 -12.71 19.15 -5.25
N LEU A 421 -12.33 17.92 -5.58
CA LEU A 421 -12.44 16.75 -4.70
C LEU A 421 -11.21 16.66 -3.78
N TYR A 422 -11.42 16.35 -2.50
CA TYR A 422 -10.31 16.00 -1.61
C TYR A 422 -9.73 14.65 -2.02
N VAL A 423 -8.53 14.67 -2.58
CA VAL A 423 -7.80 13.47 -3.01
C VAL A 423 -6.43 13.47 -2.38
N VAL A 424 -6.06 12.37 -1.75
CA VAL A 424 -4.70 12.06 -1.32
C VAL A 424 -4.21 10.80 -2.02
N VAL A 425 -2.92 10.74 -2.28
CA VAL A 425 -2.33 9.61 -2.99
C VAL A 425 -1.38 8.82 -2.08
N GLU A 426 -1.43 7.51 -2.21
CA GLU A 426 -0.33 6.69 -1.73
C GLU A 426 0.87 6.92 -2.63
N LYS A 427 1.83 7.63 -2.10
CA LYS A 427 3.10 7.93 -2.74
C LYS A 427 4.17 8.02 -1.68
N ILE A 428 5.16 7.15 -1.81
CA ILE A 428 6.34 7.18 -0.96
C ILE A 428 7.33 8.20 -1.54
N LEU A 429 7.63 9.22 -0.76
CA LEU A 429 8.60 10.26 -1.11
C LEU A 429 9.95 9.97 -0.46
N GLU A 430 11.00 9.90 -1.28
CA GLU A 430 12.36 9.83 -0.78
C GLU A 430 12.79 11.16 -0.13
N PRO A 431 13.75 11.16 0.81
CA PRO A 431 14.25 12.39 1.40
C PRO A 431 14.65 13.42 0.32
N LYS A 432 14.08 14.62 0.38
CA LYS A 432 14.23 15.72 -0.60
C LYS A 432 13.42 15.54 -1.91
N GLU A 433 12.66 14.50 -2.06
CA GLU A 433 11.65 14.40 -3.11
C GLU A 433 10.41 15.22 -2.70
N SER A 434 9.78 15.89 -3.65
CA SER A 434 8.49 16.56 -3.47
C SER A 434 7.45 15.94 -4.39
N LEU A 435 6.18 15.97 -3.96
CA LEU A 435 5.08 15.55 -4.81
C LEU A 435 5.04 16.41 -6.10
N ALA A 436 4.63 15.80 -7.21
CA ALA A 436 4.49 16.49 -8.48
C ALA A 436 3.44 17.60 -8.37
N ARG A 437 3.85 18.84 -8.65
CA ARG A 437 2.99 20.04 -8.50
C ARG A 437 1.81 20.07 -9.46
N GLU A 438 1.95 19.39 -10.58
CA GLU A 438 0.94 19.25 -11.63
C GLU A 438 -0.14 18.21 -11.31
N TRP A 439 -0.04 17.52 -10.18
CA TRP A 439 -1.08 16.59 -9.73
C TRP A 439 -2.19 17.33 -8.98
N PRO A 440 -3.45 17.21 -9.41
CA PRO A 440 -4.58 17.90 -8.76
C PRO A 440 -5.03 17.17 -7.48
N VAL A 441 -4.12 17.06 -6.50
CA VAL A 441 -4.32 16.36 -5.22
C VAL A 441 -3.96 17.25 -4.04
N ARG A 442 -4.43 16.91 -2.84
CA ARG A 442 -4.14 17.65 -1.60
C ARG A 442 -2.80 17.26 -0.98
N GLY A 443 -2.26 16.11 -1.33
CA GLY A 443 -0.99 15.61 -0.83
C GLY A 443 -0.89 14.09 -0.82
N THR A 444 0.04 13.57 -0.01
CA THR A 444 0.23 12.14 0.22
C THR A 444 -0.67 11.64 1.34
N SER A 445 -0.75 10.30 1.48
CA SER A 445 -1.43 9.61 2.60
C SER A 445 -0.61 9.59 3.90
N GLY A 446 0.50 10.34 3.99
CA GLY A 446 1.18 10.66 5.24
C GLY A 446 2.44 9.87 5.58
N TYR A 447 2.98 9.05 4.68
CA TYR A 447 4.22 8.31 4.93
C TYR A 447 5.45 9.22 5.13
N ASP A 448 5.47 10.41 4.54
CA ASP A 448 6.48 11.44 4.78
C ASP A 448 6.45 11.95 6.24
N PHE A 449 5.29 11.92 6.90
CA PHE A 449 5.19 12.21 8.33
C PHE A 449 5.55 11.00 9.20
N VAL A 450 5.25 9.75 8.78
CA VAL A 450 5.79 8.55 9.43
C VAL A 450 7.30 8.66 9.58
N TYR A 451 8.00 9.10 8.51
CA TYR A 451 9.43 9.33 8.52
C TYR A 451 9.83 10.45 9.50
N SER A 452 9.37 11.69 9.27
CA SER A 452 9.82 12.85 10.05
C SER A 452 9.40 12.78 11.51
N GLY A 453 8.17 12.33 11.79
CA GLY A 453 7.63 12.15 13.14
C GLY A 453 8.29 11.00 13.93
N ASN A 454 8.98 10.07 13.27
CA ASN A 454 9.79 9.04 13.93
C ASN A 454 11.25 9.47 14.10
N GLN A 455 11.88 9.99 13.02
CA GLN A 455 13.31 10.33 13.04
C GLN A 455 13.66 11.44 14.02
N VAL A 456 12.72 12.33 14.36
CA VAL A 456 12.95 13.40 15.34
C VAL A 456 13.24 12.86 16.75
N PHE A 457 12.83 11.62 17.06
CA PHE A 457 13.08 10.95 18.35
C PHE A 457 14.31 10.02 18.34
N ILE A 458 15.01 9.87 17.21
CA ILE A 458 16.23 9.07 17.11
C ILE A 458 17.44 9.96 17.30
N ARG A 459 18.33 9.61 18.21
CA ARG A 459 19.51 10.40 18.53
C ARG A 459 20.61 10.23 17.50
N GLY A 460 20.67 11.16 16.53
CA GLY A 460 21.54 11.12 15.36
C GLY A 460 23.04 11.05 15.67
N GLU A 461 23.50 11.72 16.75
CA GLU A 461 24.91 11.70 17.19
C GLU A 461 25.45 10.29 17.46
N ASN A 462 24.60 9.34 17.79
CA ASN A 462 24.99 7.98 18.11
C ASN A 462 25.06 7.04 16.87
N ARG A 463 24.82 7.57 15.65
CA ARG A 463 24.77 6.83 14.39
C ARG A 463 26.03 5.97 14.16
N GLU A 464 27.21 6.56 14.28
CA GLU A 464 28.47 5.86 14.02
C GLU A 464 28.66 4.70 15.01
N ARG A 465 28.36 4.95 16.29
CA ARG A 465 28.45 3.94 17.35
C ARG A 465 27.55 2.74 17.11
N PHE A 466 26.31 2.98 16.69
CA PHE A 466 25.38 1.90 16.33
C PHE A 466 25.82 1.17 15.06
N THR A 467 26.39 1.87 14.09
CA THR A 467 26.93 1.26 12.87
C THR A 467 28.12 0.35 13.15
N GLU A 468 29.11 0.82 13.95
CA GLU A 468 30.26 0.03 14.37
C GLU A 468 29.83 -1.21 15.19
N PHE A 469 28.90 -1.03 16.12
CA PHE A 469 28.39 -2.13 16.94
C PHE A 469 27.70 -3.19 16.05
N TYR A 470 26.85 -2.77 15.13
CA TYR A 470 26.15 -3.65 14.20
C TYR A 470 27.12 -4.44 13.31
N GLN A 471 28.11 -3.78 12.75
CA GLN A 471 29.16 -4.42 11.96
C GLN A 471 29.98 -5.44 12.74
N GLN A 472 30.38 -5.09 13.98
CA GLN A 472 31.10 -6.01 14.87
C GLN A 472 30.28 -7.24 15.24
N LEU A 473 28.98 -7.07 15.43
CA LEU A 473 28.08 -8.14 15.84
C LEU A 473 27.76 -9.11 14.71
N THR A 474 27.49 -8.57 13.51
CA THR A 474 26.97 -9.36 12.37
C THR A 474 28.04 -9.71 11.33
N GLY A 475 29.23 -9.08 11.41
CA GLY A 475 30.24 -9.17 10.36
C GLY A 475 29.84 -8.42 9.07
N ALA A 476 28.73 -7.70 9.07
CA ALA A 476 28.25 -6.96 7.92
C ALA A 476 29.17 -5.79 7.62
N SER A 477 29.90 -5.85 6.52
CA SER A 477 30.79 -4.76 6.04
C SER A 477 30.11 -3.86 5.03
N ARG A 478 28.82 -4.06 4.75
CA ARG A 478 28.12 -3.42 3.63
C ARG A 478 27.51 -2.09 4.06
N ASP A 479 27.72 -1.14 3.22
CA ASP A 479 27.06 0.16 3.24
C ASP A 479 25.57 0.01 2.84
N PRO A 480 24.61 0.75 3.48
CA PRO A 480 23.20 0.67 3.17
C PRO A 480 22.86 0.84 1.68
N ALA A 481 23.55 1.73 0.99
CA ALA A 481 23.32 1.97 -0.44
C ALA A 481 23.70 0.75 -1.31
N THR A 482 24.73 0.02 -0.91
CA THR A 482 25.11 -1.23 -1.56
C THR A 482 24.08 -2.32 -1.32
N MET A 483 23.53 -2.42 -0.10
CA MET A 483 22.47 -3.40 0.22
C MET A 483 21.19 -3.11 -0.55
N VAL A 484 20.78 -1.85 -0.65
CA VAL A 484 19.63 -1.44 -1.47
C VAL A 484 19.82 -1.83 -2.93
N TYR A 485 20.98 -1.53 -3.50
CA TYR A 485 21.33 -1.88 -4.88
C TYR A 485 21.27 -3.40 -5.12
N GLU A 486 21.90 -4.20 -4.25
CA GLU A 486 21.91 -5.66 -4.36
C GLU A 486 20.51 -6.26 -4.18
N SER A 487 19.71 -5.72 -3.26
CA SER A 487 18.33 -6.16 -3.03
C SER A 487 17.45 -5.89 -4.26
N LYS A 488 17.57 -4.72 -4.88
CA LYS A 488 16.87 -4.40 -6.14
C LYS A 488 17.28 -5.33 -7.28
N LEU A 489 18.58 -5.61 -7.43
CA LEU A 489 19.07 -6.58 -8.43
C LEU A 489 18.52 -7.98 -8.17
N ASN A 490 18.49 -8.42 -6.91
CA ASN A 490 17.96 -9.73 -6.55
C ASN A 490 16.48 -9.86 -6.90
N VAL A 491 15.67 -8.86 -6.60
CA VAL A 491 14.23 -8.84 -6.93
C VAL A 491 14.01 -8.89 -8.45
N MET A 492 14.80 -8.13 -9.24
CA MET A 492 14.71 -8.15 -10.70
C MET A 492 15.22 -9.46 -11.33
N ARG A 493 16.03 -10.24 -10.62
CA ARG A 493 16.51 -11.57 -11.08
C ARG A 493 15.58 -12.70 -10.63
N SER A 494 14.70 -12.44 -9.69
CA SER A 494 13.81 -13.46 -9.10
C SER A 494 12.34 -13.13 -9.36
N SER A 495 11.67 -12.44 -8.46
CA SER A 495 10.21 -12.28 -8.49
C SER A 495 9.67 -11.35 -9.60
N LEU A 496 10.49 -10.40 -10.09
CA LEU A 496 10.14 -9.44 -11.17
C LEU A 496 10.94 -9.64 -12.46
N ALA A 497 11.46 -10.84 -12.71
CA ALA A 497 12.25 -11.11 -13.90
C ALA A 497 11.43 -11.02 -15.20
N SER A 498 10.15 -11.43 -15.17
CA SER A 498 9.25 -11.33 -16.32
C SER A 498 8.98 -9.89 -16.74
N GLU A 499 8.82 -8.97 -15.80
CA GLU A 499 8.61 -7.56 -16.09
C GLU A 499 9.86 -6.91 -16.72
N VAL A 500 11.06 -7.31 -16.25
CA VAL A 500 12.33 -6.90 -16.88
C VAL A 500 12.42 -7.45 -18.30
N TYR A 501 12.02 -8.70 -18.51
CA TYR A 501 12.02 -9.33 -19.83
C TYR A 501 11.09 -8.61 -20.82
N VAL A 502 9.91 -8.19 -20.41
CA VAL A 502 9.00 -7.35 -21.23
C VAL A 502 9.69 -6.05 -21.65
N LEU A 503 10.36 -5.35 -20.71
CA LEU A 503 11.10 -4.14 -21.04
C LEU A 503 12.26 -4.41 -21.99
N THR A 504 13.00 -5.50 -21.78
CA THR A 504 14.11 -5.91 -22.67
C THR A 504 13.63 -6.14 -24.09
N THR A 505 12.49 -6.84 -24.24
CA THR A 505 11.85 -7.09 -25.55
C THR A 505 11.47 -5.78 -26.24
N LEU A 506 10.86 -4.84 -25.54
CA LEU A 506 10.50 -3.54 -26.08
C LEU A 506 11.73 -2.75 -26.52
N LEU A 507 12.78 -2.72 -25.69
CA LEU A 507 14.01 -1.99 -25.98
C LEU A 507 14.79 -2.65 -27.14
N SER A 508 14.81 -3.98 -27.24
CA SER A 508 15.42 -4.73 -28.33
C SER A 508 14.77 -4.39 -29.69
N ARG A 509 13.44 -4.29 -29.72
CA ARG A 509 12.71 -3.86 -30.92
C ARG A 509 13.07 -2.43 -31.35
N LEU A 510 13.23 -1.52 -30.37
CA LEU A 510 13.68 -0.14 -30.62
C LEU A 510 15.13 -0.09 -31.09
N ALA A 511 16.02 -0.87 -30.46
CA ALA A 511 17.42 -0.97 -30.84
C ALA A 511 17.57 -1.49 -32.27
N SER A 512 16.86 -2.56 -32.62
CA SER A 512 16.89 -3.16 -33.97
C SER A 512 16.43 -2.18 -35.09
N ALA A 513 15.53 -1.25 -34.74
CA ALA A 513 15.09 -0.20 -35.67
C ALA A 513 16.09 0.98 -35.75
N ASN A 514 17.07 1.09 -34.86
CA ASN A 514 18.04 2.16 -34.78
C ASN A 514 19.41 1.72 -35.32
N ARG A 515 19.88 2.31 -36.42
CA ARG A 515 21.15 1.95 -37.06
C ARG A 515 22.39 2.05 -36.15
N ARG A 516 22.33 2.80 -35.05
CA ARG A 516 23.43 2.97 -34.11
C ARG A 516 23.35 2.02 -32.90
N ALA A 517 22.18 1.37 -32.70
CA ALA A 517 21.93 0.51 -31.59
C ALA A 517 21.64 -0.95 -32.00
N ARG A 518 21.50 -1.24 -33.30
CA ARG A 518 21.08 -2.55 -33.83
C ARG A 518 22.02 -3.71 -33.46
N ASP A 519 23.24 -3.41 -33.04
CA ASP A 519 24.23 -4.40 -32.66
C ASP A 519 24.28 -4.65 -31.14
N PHE A 520 23.43 -3.98 -30.35
CA PHE A 520 23.26 -4.32 -28.95
C PHE A 520 22.50 -5.63 -28.81
N THR A 521 23.08 -6.57 -28.07
CA THR A 521 22.44 -7.86 -27.77
C THR A 521 21.35 -7.69 -26.71
N GLU A 522 20.39 -8.63 -26.65
CA GLU A 522 19.35 -8.63 -25.64
C GLU A 522 19.94 -8.69 -24.21
N ASP A 523 20.95 -9.52 -23.97
CA ASP A 523 21.65 -9.61 -22.68
C ASP A 523 22.26 -8.26 -22.25
N LEU A 524 22.83 -7.50 -23.20
CA LEU A 524 23.42 -6.19 -22.92
C LEU A 524 22.35 -5.15 -22.58
N LEU A 525 21.23 -5.18 -23.32
CA LEU A 525 20.08 -4.30 -23.07
C LEU A 525 19.41 -4.62 -21.73
N GLU A 526 19.23 -5.90 -21.42
CA GLU A 526 18.69 -6.35 -20.14
C GLU A 526 19.57 -5.91 -18.97
N ALA A 527 20.88 -6.12 -19.09
CA ALA A 527 21.85 -5.68 -18.08
C ALA A 527 21.76 -4.15 -17.87
N ALA A 528 21.69 -3.37 -18.94
CA ALA A 528 21.58 -1.91 -18.85
C ALA A 528 20.28 -1.46 -18.16
N ILE A 529 19.15 -2.12 -18.43
CA ILE A 529 17.87 -1.87 -17.75
C ILE A 529 18.00 -2.18 -16.26
N ARG A 530 18.47 -3.38 -15.90
CA ARG A 530 18.62 -3.81 -14.49
C ARG A 530 19.54 -2.87 -13.70
N GLU A 531 20.67 -2.52 -14.25
CA GLU A 531 21.65 -1.66 -13.60
C GLU A 531 21.11 -0.24 -13.40
N THR A 532 20.39 0.29 -14.39
CA THR A 532 19.76 1.61 -14.30
C THR A 532 18.67 1.63 -13.22
N ILE A 533 17.77 0.63 -13.19
CA ILE A 533 16.72 0.53 -12.18
C ILE A 533 17.31 0.29 -10.78
N ALA A 534 18.34 -0.54 -10.63
CA ALA A 534 19.02 -0.76 -9.35
C ALA A 534 19.65 0.52 -8.79
N CYS A 535 20.13 1.41 -9.67
CA CYS A 535 20.70 2.72 -9.32
C CYS A 535 19.66 3.85 -9.22
N PHE A 536 18.36 3.58 -9.48
CA PHE A 536 17.31 4.60 -9.49
C PHE A 536 17.09 5.17 -8.09
N PRO A 537 17.13 6.52 -7.92
CA PRO A 537 17.16 7.13 -6.58
C PRO A 537 15.79 7.33 -5.94
N VAL A 538 14.69 7.24 -6.71
CA VAL A 538 13.29 7.43 -6.29
C VAL A 538 12.43 6.29 -6.81
N TYR A 539 11.14 6.23 -6.39
CA TYR A 539 10.23 5.19 -6.86
C TYR A 539 10.01 5.26 -8.36
N ARG A 540 9.73 6.45 -8.90
CA ARG A 540 9.55 6.61 -10.34
C ARG A 540 9.70 8.07 -10.80
N THR A 541 9.80 8.26 -12.13
CA THR A 541 9.62 9.52 -12.85
C THR A 541 8.25 9.57 -13.53
N TYR A 542 7.85 10.74 -14.04
CA TYR A 542 6.49 11.00 -14.51
C TYR A 542 6.47 11.60 -15.91
N ILE A 543 7.15 10.94 -16.86
CA ILE A 543 7.05 11.26 -18.28
C ILE A 543 5.63 10.91 -18.73
N ASP A 544 4.88 11.87 -19.25
CA ASP A 544 3.48 11.72 -19.63
C ASP A 544 3.28 11.27 -21.09
N GLU A 545 2.01 11.11 -21.51
CA GLU A 545 1.64 10.69 -22.88
C GLU A 545 1.98 11.71 -23.98
N ARG A 546 2.42 12.91 -23.61
CA ARG A 546 2.88 13.96 -24.55
C ARG A 546 4.40 14.05 -24.60
N GLY A 547 5.08 13.24 -23.81
CA GLY A 547 6.52 13.27 -23.65
C GLY A 547 7.00 14.45 -22.79
N GLU A 548 6.08 15.05 -22.04
CA GLU A 548 6.44 16.11 -21.10
C GLU A 548 7.06 15.50 -19.84
N TYR A 549 8.14 16.08 -19.35
CA TYR A 549 8.80 15.73 -18.10
C TYR A 549 9.44 16.96 -17.45
N THR A 550 9.64 16.89 -16.14
CA THR A 550 10.27 17.97 -15.38
C THR A 550 11.80 17.87 -15.39
N GLU A 551 12.49 18.97 -15.08
CA GLU A 551 13.95 18.94 -14.87
C GLU A 551 14.34 18.02 -13.70
N ARG A 552 13.44 17.82 -12.73
CA ARG A 552 13.62 16.85 -11.65
C ARG A 552 13.67 15.41 -12.19
N ASP A 553 12.71 15.03 -13.05
CA ASP A 553 12.67 13.70 -13.67
C ASP A 553 13.93 13.44 -14.49
N ARG A 554 14.36 14.43 -15.28
CA ARG A 554 15.63 14.37 -16.01
C ARG A 554 16.82 14.16 -15.08
N ALA A 555 16.88 14.88 -13.95
CA ALA A 555 17.98 14.78 -12.99
C ALA A 555 18.05 13.39 -12.35
N PHE A 556 16.92 12.81 -11.95
CA PHE A 556 16.88 11.46 -11.37
C PHE A 556 17.32 10.39 -12.39
N LEU A 557 16.84 10.48 -13.62
CA LEU A 557 17.18 9.56 -14.69
C LEU A 557 18.69 9.60 -14.99
N ARG A 558 19.24 10.80 -15.17
CA ARG A 558 20.67 11.00 -15.38
C ARG A 558 21.52 10.50 -14.20
N GLN A 559 21.08 10.75 -12.98
CA GLN A 559 21.75 10.25 -11.79
C GLN A 559 21.82 8.72 -11.78
N ALA A 560 20.71 8.02 -12.14
CA ALA A 560 20.67 6.57 -12.23
C ALA A 560 21.64 6.06 -13.31
N ILE A 561 21.60 6.64 -14.52
CA ILE A 561 22.49 6.29 -15.64
C ILE A 561 23.97 6.48 -15.29
N VAL A 562 24.32 7.63 -14.70
CA VAL A 562 25.71 7.90 -14.30
C VAL A 562 26.20 6.90 -13.27
N ARG A 563 25.39 6.56 -12.28
CA ARG A 563 25.73 5.55 -11.27
C ARG A 563 25.85 4.15 -11.87
N ALA A 564 24.95 3.77 -12.78
CA ALA A 564 25.00 2.49 -13.48
C ALA A 564 26.30 2.35 -14.29
N LYS A 565 26.70 3.37 -15.07
CA LYS A 565 27.98 3.41 -15.78
C LYS A 565 29.20 3.30 -14.85
N GLN A 566 29.16 3.98 -13.70
CA GLN A 566 30.28 3.94 -12.72
C GLN A 566 30.46 2.56 -12.10
N ARG A 567 29.36 1.82 -11.88
CA ARG A 567 29.38 0.47 -11.31
C ARG A 567 29.78 -0.58 -12.34
N ASN A 568 29.47 -0.37 -13.61
CA ASN A 568 29.65 -1.34 -14.70
C ASN A 568 30.65 -0.84 -15.77
N ARG A 569 31.90 -0.59 -15.34
CA ARG A 569 32.95 -0.03 -16.21
C ARG A 569 33.35 -0.94 -17.38
N GLU A 570 33.01 -2.21 -17.28
CA GLU A 570 33.32 -3.22 -18.33
C GLU A 570 32.20 -3.27 -19.39
N MET A 571 31.05 -2.70 -19.14
CA MET A 571 29.96 -2.60 -20.11
C MET A 571 30.22 -1.42 -21.06
N ASP A 572 29.80 -1.58 -22.32
CA ASP A 572 29.85 -0.50 -23.29
C ASP A 572 28.95 0.68 -22.84
N ALA A 573 29.55 1.83 -22.57
CA ALA A 573 28.82 3.00 -22.09
C ALA A 573 27.71 3.48 -23.06
N SER A 574 27.87 3.16 -24.37
CA SER A 574 26.91 3.58 -25.41
C SER A 574 25.54 2.94 -25.27
N VAL A 575 25.42 1.76 -24.63
CA VAL A 575 24.11 1.14 -24.34
C VAL A 575 23.32 1.97 -23.31
N PHE A 576 24.01 2.53 -22.31
CA PHE A 576 23.39 3.42 -21.34
C PHE A 576 23.00 4.76 -21.97
N ASP A 577 23.81 5.29 -22.91
CA ASP A 577 23.45 6.50 -23.65
C ASP A 577 22.23 6.28 -24.54
N PHE A 578 22.12 5.10 -25.18
CA PHE A 578 20.93 4.72 -25.93
C PHE A 578 19.70 4.64 -25.03
N LEU A 579 19.82 3.98 -23.87
CA LEU A 579 18.72 3.88 -22.89
C LEU A 579 18.30 5.26 -22.38
N GLU A 580 19.25 6.15 -22.02
CA GLU A 580 18.96 7.53 -21.58
C GLU A 580 18.18 8.31 -22.64
N ASN A 581 18.65 8.27 -23.89
CA ASN A 581 18.02 8.99 -25.00
C ASN A 581 16.59 8.47 -25.27
N THR A 582 16.39 7.14 -25.19
CA THR A 582 15.07 6.52 -25.36
C THR A 582 14.13 6.92 -24.23
N LEU A 583 14.59 6.88 -22.97
CA LEU A 583 13.77 7.24 -21.80
C LEU A 583 13.43 8.74 -21.77
N LEU A 584 14.36 9.61 -22.17
CA LEU A 584 14.13 11.06 -22.24
C LEU A 584 13.46 11.50 -23.55
N LEU A 585 13.07 10.54 -24.41
CA LEU A 585 12.42 10.81 -25.71
C LEU A 585 13.22 11.82 -26.56
N GLN A 586 14.56 11.79 -26.45
CA GLN A 586 15.46 12.66 -27.19
C GLN A 586 15.71 12.09 -28.60
N GLY A 587 14.60 11.88 -29.31
CA GLY A 587 14.62 11.54 -30.74
C GLY A 587 15.30 12.64 -31.57
N ARG A 588 15.44 12.39 -32.89
CA ARG A 588 16.08 13.37 -33.78
C ARG A 588 15.35 14.70 -33.72
N SER A 589 16.11 15.77 -33.56
CA SER A 589 15.63 17.14 -33.50
C SER A 589 14.65 17.43 -34.64
N GLY A 590 13.36 17.69 -34.31
CA GLY A 590 12.31 18.04 -35.25
C GLY A 590 11.43 16.89 -35.77
N GLU A 591 11.61 15.65 -35.30
CA GLU A 591 10.71 14.49 -35.59
C GLU A 591 9.63 14.37 -34.49
N GLU A 592 8.42 13.89 -34.88
CA GLU A 592 7.40 13.47 -33.92
C GLU A 592 7.94 12.35 -33.01
N ILE A 593 7.61 12.37 -31.73
CA ILE A 593 8.00 11.33 -30.76
C ILE A 593 7.47 9.97 -31.25
N ASP A 594 8.36 8.96 -31.29
CA ASP A 594 7.95 7.60 -31.65
C ASP A 594 7.03 7.05 -30.54
N PRO A 595 5.80 6.66 -30.87
CA PRO A 595 4.87 6.09 -29.87
C PRO A 595 5.43 4.85 -29.16
N ARG A 596 6.37 4.12 -29.77
CA ARG A 596 7.01 2.95 -29.18
C ARG A 596 8.02 3.35 -28.11
N GLU A 597 8.80 4.43 -28.32
CA GLU A 597 9.72 4.99 -27.31
C GLU A 597 8.92 5.53 -26.12
N MET A 598 7.80 6.23 -26.40
CA MET A 598 6.88 6.70 -25.37
C MET A 598 6.34 5.54 -24.53
N TYR A 599 5.84 4.49 -25.17
CA TYR A 599 5.30 3.31 -24.50
C TYR A 599 6.38 2.62 -23.63
N PHE A 600 7.60 2.50 -24.16
CA PHE A 600 8.73 1.94 -23.41
C PHE A 600 9.06 2.78 -22.16
N ALA A 601 9.13 4.11 -22.30
CA ALA A 601 9.43 5.01 -21.18
C ALA A 601 8.37 4.90 -20.06
N GLN A 602 7.09 4.84 -20.43
CA GLN A 602 6.00 4.68 -19.46
C GLN A 602 6.01 3.29 -18.80
N LYS A 603 6.29 2.21 -19.54
CA LYS A 603 6.43 0.85 -18.98
C LYS A 603 7.66 0.74 -18.06
N PHE A 604 8.77 1.40 -18.41
CA PHE A 604 9.94 1.48 -17.53
C PHE A 604 9.58 2.13 -16.19
N GLN A 605 8.85 3.25 -16.22
CA GLN A 605 8.39 3.93 -15.02
C GLN A 605 7.44 3.07 -14.16
N GLN A 606 6.60 2.23 -14.78
CA GLN A 606 5.73 1.31 -14.05
C GLN A 606 6.52 0.20 -13.32
N LEU A 607 7.73 -0.16 -13.77
CA LEU A 607 8.54 -1.19 -13.12
C LEU A 607 9.43 -0.61 -12.01
N THR A 608 9.92 0.64 -12.12
CA THR A 608 10.85 1.21 -11.13
C THR A 608 10.24 1.26 -9.72
N GLY A 609 8.94 1.57 -9.61
CA GLY A 609 8.18 1.58 -8.34
C GLY A 609 8.16 0.22 -7.63
N PRO A 610 7.65 -0.85 -8.25
CA PRO A 610 7.67 -2.20 -7.70
C PRO A 610 9.06 -2.70 -7.30
N VAL A 611 10.09 -2.41 -8.11
CA VAL A 611 11.48 -2.78 -7.75
C VAL A 611 11.95 -2.01 -6.50
N MET A 612 11.57 -0.74 -6.36
CA MET A 612 11.88 0.04 -5.15
C MET A 612 11.17 -0.55 -3.93
N ALA A 613 9.86 -0.76 -4.00
CA ALA A 613 9.07 -1.31 -2.90
C ALA A 613 9.57 -2.71 -2.48
N LYS A 614 9.65 -3.67 -3.41
CA LYS A 614 10.09 -5.03 -3.12
C LYS A 614 11.58 -5.12 -2.74
N GLY A 615 12.44 -4.34 -3.38
CA GLY A 615 13.87 -4.34 -3.10
C GLY A 615 14.24 -3.65 -1.78
N VAL A 616 13.58 -2.55 -1.44
CA VAL A 616 13.90 -1.78 -0.22
C VAL A 616 12.99 -2.18 0.93
N GLU A 617 11.67 -1.98 0.79
CA GLU A 617 10.75 -2.12 1.92
C GLU A 617 10.54 -3.59 2.31
N ASP A 618 10.39 -4.49 1.34
CA ASP A 618 10.13 -5.91 1.60
C ASP A 618 11.40 -6.78 1.62
N THR A 619 12.58 -6.24 1.29
CA THR A 619 13.83 -7.01 1.37
C THR A 619 14.86 -6.32 2.24
N ALA A 620 15.38 -5.15 1.81
CA ALA A 620 16.48 -4.52 2.49
C ALA A 620 16.16 -4.13 3.95
N PHE A 621 14.91 -3.74 4.26
CA PHE A 621 14.47 -3.44 5.63
C PHE A 621 14.49 -4.63 6.58
N TYR A 622 14.51 -5.86 6.08
CA TYR A 622 14.66 -7.08 6.87
C TYR A 622 16.09 -7.63 6.87
N VAL A 623 16.96 -7.11 5.98
CA VAL A 623 18.37 -7.48 5.88
C VAL A 623 19.29 -6.54 6.66
N TYR A 624 19.05 -5.22 6.61
CA TYR A 624 19.87 -4.22 7.31
C TYR A 624 19.26 -3.83 8.64
N ASN A 625 19.60 -4.55 9.69
CA ASN A 625 18.98 -4.45 11.03
C ASN A 625 19.76 -3.58 12.01
N ARG A 626 20.56 -2.61 11.52
CA ARG A 626 21.31 -1.69 12.39
C ARG A 626 20.41 -1.05 13.47
N PHE A 627 19.23 -0.57 13.06
CA PHE A 627 18.25 0.03 13.94
C PHE A 627 16.85 -0.06 13.30
N ILE A 628 16.07 -1.04 13.72
CA ILE A 628 14.84 -1.43 13.01
C ILE A 628 13.71 -0.39 13.11
N SER A 629 13.76 0.56 14.06
CA SER A 629 12.83 1.69 14.11
C SER A 629 12.91 2.59 12.85
N SER A 630 14.08 2.63 12.18
CA SER A 630 14.27 3.37 10.94
C SER A 630 13.87 2.58 9.69
N ASN A 631 13.54 1.27 9.83
CA ASN A 631 13.18 0.40 8.73
C ASN A 631 11.65 0.31 8.62
N ASP A 632 11.03 1.34 8.11
CA ASP A 632 9.58 1.40 7.91
C ASP A 632 9.22 2.11 6.59
N VAL A 633 8.00 1.91 6.11
CA VAL A 633 7.50 2.52 4.88
C VAL A 633 7.66 4.04 4.94
N GLY A 634 8.17 4.64 3.88
CA GLY A 634 8.51 6.06 3.83
C GLY A 634 9.85 6.44 4.44
N SER A 635 10.59 5.47 5.01
CA SER A 635 11.91 5.71 5.64
C SER A 635 13.07 5.37 4.70
N SER A 636 14.24 5.95 5.00
CA SER A 636 15.50 5.63 4.30
C SER A 636 16.45 4.87 5.22
N MET A 637 17.02 3.76 4.75
CA MET A 637 18.02 2.96 5.50
C MET A 637 19.28 3.75 5.85
N SER A 638 19.58 4.79 5.07
CA SER A 638 20.69 5.68 5.35
C SER A 638 20.42 6.66 6.48
N ALA A 639 19.14 6.91 6.81
CA ALA A 639 18.76 7.83 7.87
C ALA A 639 19.03 7.24 9.26
N PHE A 640 19.40 8.10 10.20
CA PHE A 640 19.50 7.81 11.62
C PHE A 640 19.44 9.11 12.41
N GLY A 641 18.23 9.49 12.79
CA GLY A 641 17.92 10.75 13.47
C GLY A 641 17.73 11.96 12.55
N MET A 642 16.94 12.91 13.05
CA MET A 642 16.61 14.20 12.42
C MET A 642 16.79 15.32 13.46
N GLY A 643 17.42 16.44 13.05
CA GLY A 643 17.54 17.62 13.87
C GLY A 643 16.21 18.36 14.05
N VAL A 644 16.13 19.24 15.07
CA VAL A 644 14.94 20.08 15.31
C VAL A 644 14.71 21.04 14.14
N GLU A 645 15.76 21.65 13.61
CA GLU A 645 15.69 22.57 12.46
C GLU A 645 15.21 21.85 11.19
N GLU A 646 15.67 20.61 10.96
CA GLU A 646 15.25 19.81 9.81
C GLU A 646 13.77 19.44 9.89
N PHE A 647 13.28 19.08 11.09
CA PHE A 647 11.86 18.85 11.33
C PHE A 647 11.02 20.10 11.05
N HIS A 648 11.48 21.27 11.52
CA HIS A 648 10.80 22.53 11.25
C HIS A 648 10.81 22.88 9.76
N ALA A 649 11.92 22.68 9.07
CA ALA A 649 12.02 22.90 7.63
C ALA A 649 11.06 22.01 6.84
N THR A 650 10.93 20.76 7.23
CA THR A 650 9.98 19.80 6.63
C THR A 650 8.52 20.28 6.81
N ASN A 651 8.15 20.71 8.02
CA ASN A 651 6.80 21.22 8.29
C ASN A 651 6.52 22.55 7.55
N ALA A 652 7.49 23.45 7.46
CA ALA A 652 7.36 24.69 6.70
C ALA A 652 7.19 24.41 5.20
N ALA A 653 7.92 23.45 4.65
CA ALA A 653 7.77 23.00 3.26
C ALA A 653 6.38 22.38 3.02
N ARG A 654 5.88 21.54 3.94
CA ARG A 654 4.53 20.96 3.86
C ARG A 654 3.45 22.04 3.91
N MET A 655 3.58 23.02 4.81
CA MET A 655 2.66 24.18 4.89
C MET A 655 2.59 24.93 3.57
N ALA A 656 3.70 25.09 2.87
CA ALA A 656 3.78 25.83 1.62
C ALA A 656 3.30 25.03 0.39
N GLN A 657 3.48 23.71 0.39
CA GLN A 657 3.27 22.86 -0.81
C GLN A 657 2.02 21.99 -0.74
N SER A 658 1.71 21.42 0.43
CA SER A 658 0.63 20.45 0.63
C SER A 658 0.03 20.59 2.04
N PRO A 659 -0.57 21.74 2.38
CA PRO A 659 -1.06 22.01 3.74
C PRO A 659 -2.20 21.11 4.20
N ASP A 660 -2.85 20.41 3.27
CA ASP A 660 -3.94 19.46 3.51
C ASP A 660 -3.51 17.99 3.33
N ALA A 661 -2.20 17.69 3.20
CA ALA A 661 -1.70 16.32 3.17
C ALA A 661 -2.02 15.57 4.48
N MET A 662 -2.20 14.26 4.41
CA MET A 662 -2.38 13.47 5.63
C MET A 662 -1.08 13.37 6.43
N LEU A 663 -1.22 13.18 7.74
CA LEU A 663 -0.13 12.97 8.69
C LEU A 663 -0.34 11.64 9.40
N ALA A 664 0.29 10.58 8.91
CA ALA A 664 0.21 9.26 9.53
C ALA A 664 1.40 9.03 10.46
N THR A 665 1.19 8.22 11.51
CA THR A 665 2.23 7.68 12.39
C THR A 665 2.19 6.16 12.44
N SER A 666 1.02 5.55 12.24
CA SER A 666 0.81 4.14 11.96
C SER A 666 -0.17 4.02 10.80
N THR A 667 -0.01 2.99 9.97
CA THR A 667 -0.93 2.62 8.89
C THR A 667 -1.06 1.10 8.85
N HIS A 668 -1.92 0.59 7.98
CA HIS A 668 -2.05 -0.84 7.74
C HIS A 668 -0.80 -1.48 7.08
N ASP A 669 0.13 -0.68 6.52
CA ASP A 669 1.36 -1.13 5.84
C ASP A 669 2.62 -0.93 6.67
N THR A 670 2.57 -0.14 7.76
CA THR A 670 3.77 0.07 8.59
C THR A 670 4.28 -1.26 9.17
N LYS A 671 5.59 -1.43 9.13
CA LYS A 671 6.25 -2.67 9.62
C LYS A 671 6.10 -2.82 11.15
N ARG A 672 5.90 -1.71 11.85
CA ARG A 672 5.70 -1.61 13.30
C ARG A 672 4.78 -0.43 13.61
N SER A 673 3.97 -0.59 14.67
CA SER A 673 3.16 0.52 15.17
C SER A 673 4.02 1.67 15.71
N GLU A 674 3.41 2.84 15.86
CA GLU A 674 4.07 4.04 16.38
C GLU A 674 4.67 3.82 17.78
N ASP A 675 3.99 3.08 18.66
CA ASP A 675 4.43 2.86 20.03
C ASP A 675 5.61 1.88 20.12
N VAL A 676 5.66 0.86 19.26
CA VAL A 676 6.83 -0.03 19.11
C VAL A 676 8.04 0.78 18.67
N ARG A 677 7.88 1.65 17.66
CA ARG A 677 8.99 2.49 17.17
C ARG A 677 9.44 3.50 18.22
N ASN A 678 8.52 4.12 18.95
CA ASN A 678 8.85 5.07 20.01
C ASN A 678 9.60 4.43 21.18
N ARG A 679 9.28 3.18 21.53
CA ARG A 679 10.08 2.40 22.47
C ARG A 679 11.48 2.10 21.95
N LEU A 680 11.59 1.68 20.68
CA LEU A 680 12.89 1.45 20.04
C LEU A 680 13.73 2.73 19.97
N ASN A 681 13.11 3.89 19.72
CA ASN A 681 13.81 5.17 19.63
C ASN A 681 14.59 5.50 20.91
N VAL A 682 14.09 5.09 22.08
CA VAL A 682 14.83 5.23 23.37
C VAL A 682 16.17 4.52 23.33
N LEU A 683 16.26 3.36 22.66
CA LEU A 683 17.53 2.62 22.53
C LEU A 683 18.62 3.45 21.83
N SER A 684 18.22 4.37 20.92
CA SER A 684 19.17 5.25 20.22
C SER A 684 19.94 6.18 21.17
N GLU A 685 19.37 6.48 22.33
CA GLU A 685 20.01 7.26 23.39
C GLU A 685 20.99 6.41 24.21
N MET A 686 20.79 5.09 24.28
CA MET A 686 21.51 4.13 25.11
C MET A 686 22.80 3.61 24.47
N LYS A 687 23.65 4.49 23.91
CA LYS A 687 24.82 4.15 23.05
C LYS A 687 25.84 3.18 23.66
N PHE A 688 25.87 3.01 24.98
CA PHE A 688 26.74 2.06 25.68
C PHE A 688 25.94 0.91 26.33
N LEU A 689 24.78 1.22 26.88
CA LEU A 689 23.94 0.24 27.61
C LEU A 689 23.38 -0.80 26.61
N TRP A 690 22.78 -0.36 25.48
CA TRP A 690 22.18 -1.26 24.49
C TRP A 690 23.20 -2.23 23.90
N PRO A 691 24.35 -1.80 23.31
CA PRO A 691 25.37 -2.73 22.82
C PRO A 691 25.89 -3.70 23.84
N SER A 692 26.10 -3.27 25.11
CA SER A 692 26.58 -4.15 26.16
C SER A 692 25.54 -5.21 26.56
N THR A 693 24.27 -4.82 26.58
CA THR A 693 23.15 -5.71 26.89
C THR A 693 23.01 -6.78 25.80
N VAL A 694 23.03 -6.39 24.52
CA VAL A 694 22.95 -7.32 23.37
C VAL A 694 24.13 -8.31 23.41
N ARG A 695 25.37 -7.84 23.60
CA ARG A 695 26.53 -8.76 23.72
C ARG A 695 26.40 -9.77 24.87
N ARG A 696 25.79 -9.37 25.98
CA ARG A 696 25.45 -10.27 27.08
C ARG A 696 24.39 -11.29 26.65
N TRP A 697 23.34 -10.89 25.99
CA TRP A 697 22.28 -11.77 25.49
C TRP A 697 22.77 -12.78 24.46
N VAL A 698 23.59 -12.36 23.51
CA VAL A 698 24.22 -13.25 22.52
C VAL A 698 25.03 -14.36 23.21
N ARG A 699 25.86 -14.01 24.20
CA ARG A 699 26.63 -15.02 24.93
C ARG A 699 25.75 -15.93 25.78
N MET A 700 24.72 -15.40 26.40
CA MET A 700 23.81 -16.13 27.26
C MET A 700 22.95 -17.14 26.49
N ASN A 701 22.50 -16.72 25.32
CA ASN A 701 21.57 -17.48 24.51
C ASN A 701 22.24 -18.36 23.45
N ALA A 702 23.56 -18.29 23.26
CA ALA A 702 24.31 -19.08 22.29
C ALA A 702 24.01 -20.59 22.34
N ARG A 703 23.75 -21.14 23.54
CA ARG A 703 23.41 -22.55 23.78
C ARG A 703 22.04 -22.97 23.20
N HIS A 704 21.15 -22.01 22.88
CA HIS A 704 19.82 -22.26 22.35
C HIS A 704 19.80 -22.22 20.81
N LYS A 705 20.89 -21.79 20.17
CA LYS A 705 21.03 -21.83 18.72
C LYS A 705 21.24 -23.26 18.25
N ARG A 706 20.63 -23.58 17.11
CA ARG A 706 20.74 -24.87 16.46
C ARG A 706 21.67 -24.81 15.25
N ARG A 707 22.63 -25.72 15.17
CA ARG A 707 23.40 -25.96 13.94
C ARG A 707 22.65 -26.97 13.09
N LEU A 708 22.42 -26.62 11.84
CA LEU A 708 21.73 -27.46 10.85
C LEU A 708 22.72 -28.36 10.11
N ASP A 709 22.20 -29.37 9.39
CA ASP A 709 22.99 -30.32 8.63
C ASP A 709 23.83 -29.70 7.51
N ASP A 710 23.38 -28.56 6.96
CA ASP A 710 24.09 -27.77 5.95
C ASP A 710 25.19 -26.85 6.57
N GLY A 711 25.40 -26.93 7.88
CA GLY A 711 26.42 -26.19 8.63
C GLY A 711 25.98 -24.79 9.09
N ARG A 712 24.83 -24.27 8.65
CA ARG A 712 24.27 -22.99 9.11
C ARG A 712 23.88 -23.04 10.57
N VAL A 713 23.92 -21.90 11.22
CA VAL A 713 23.48 -21.72 12.62
C VAL A 713 22.24 -20.83 12.64
N ALA A 714 21.16 -21.29 13.22
CA ALA A 714 19.90 -20.58 13.30
C ALA A 714 19.53 -20.18 14.75
N PRO A 715 19.10 -18.94 14.98
CA PRO A 715 19.19 -17.79 14.06
C PRO A 715 20.63 -17.38 13.79
N ASP A 716 20.91 -16.71 12.67
CA ASP A 716 22.21 -16.07 12.46
C ASP A 716 22.38 -14.84 13.39
N ALA A 717 23.51 -14.16 13.31
CA ALA A 717 23.77 -13.02 14.20
C ALA A 717 22.88 -11.80 13.89
N ASN A 718 22.52 -11.61 12.64
CA ASN A 718 21.67 -10.50 12.20
C ASN A 718 20.21 -10.72 12.59
N GLU A 719 19.70 -11.93 12.38
CA GLU A 719 18.33 -12.34 12.77
C GLU A 719 18.17 -12.33 14.30
N GLU A 720 19.18 -12.78 15.04
CA GLU A 720 19.19 -12.73 16.49
C GLU A 720 19.12 -11.27 17.00
N TYR A 721 19.88 -10.36 16.38
CA TYR A 721 19.85 -8.94 16.73
C TYR A 721 18.51 -8.27 16.36
N PHE A 722 17.94 -8.61 15.20
CA PHE A 722 16.61 -8.21 14.80
C PHE A 722 15.55 -8.62 15.83
N LEU A 723 15.60 -9.90 16.26
CA LEU A 723 14.68 -10.42 17.27
C LEU A 723 14.81 -9.70 18.62
N TYR A 724 16.03 -9.38 19.08
CA TYR A 724 16.21 -8.67 20.34
C TYR A 724 15.65 -7.25 20.30
N GLN A 725 15.80 -6.53 19.21
CA GLN A 725 15.15 -5.22 19.04
C GLN A 725 13.63 -5.38 19.03
N THR A 726 13.12 -6.35 18.28
CA THR A 726 11.66 -6.61 18.19
C THR A 726 11.07 -6.89 19.58
N LEU A 727 11.71 -7.76 20.37
CA LEU A 727 11.25 -8.07 21.73
C LEU A 727 11.33 -6.86 22.66
N ALA A 728 12.36 -6.01 22.55
CA ALA A 728 12.47 -4.79 23.36
C ALA A 728 11.36 -3.77 23.03
N GLY A 729 10.96 -3.65 21.75
CA GLY A 729 9.91 -2.73 21.32
C GLY A 729 8.49 -3.24 21.57
N ALA A 730 8.23 -4.53 21.28
CA ALA A 730 6.89 -5.11 21.26
C ALA A 730 6.48 -5.85 22.56
N TRP A 731 7.35 -5.91 23.56
CA TRP A 731 7.02 -6.60 24.81
C TRP A 731 5.80 -5.95 25.48
N PRO A 732 4.75 -6.72 25.85
CA PRO A 732 3.54 -6.17 26.47
C PRO A 732 3.84 -5.51 27.82
N TRP A 733 3.14 -4.42 28.12
CA TRP A 733 3.22 -3.75 29.41
C TRP A 733 2.91 -4.68 30.60
N ARG A 734 1.97 -5.61 30.39
CA ARG A 734 1.57 -6.64 31.35
C ARG A 734 1.49 -7.97 30.63
N MET A 735 1.94 -9.00 31.27
CA MET A 735 1.88 -10.39 30.82
C MET A 735 1.85 -11.24 32.10
N GLU A 736 0.66 -11.54 32.56
CA GLU A 736 0.40 -12.13 33.87
C GLU A 736 0.12 -13.63 33.77
N THR A 737 -0.48 -14.09 32.66
CA THR A 737 -0.88 -15.48 32.48
C THR A 737 0.04 -16.23 31.52
N ALA A 738 -0.05 -17.58 31.55
CA ALA A 738 0.67 -18.43 30.62
C ALA A 738 0.08 -18.33 29.21
N GLU A 739 -1.22 -18.15 29.11
CA GLU A 739 -1.96 -18.00 27.88
C GLU A 739 -1.57 -16.71 27.14
N GLU A 740 -1.53 -15.57 27.82
CA GLU A 740 -1.05 -14.29 27.25
C GLU A 740 0.38 -14.39 26.72
N ARG A 741 1.22 -15.16 27.42
CA ARG A 741 2.60 -15.39 26.98
C ARG A 741 2.67 -16.26 25.74
N GLU A 742 1.89 -17.34 25.70
CA GLU A 742 1.83 -18.21 24.53
C GLU A 742 1.32 -17.43 23.30
N GLU A 743 0.26 -16.64 23.45
CA GLU A 743 -0.26 -15.77 22.40
C GLU A 743 0.80 -14.78 21.90
N PHE A 744 1.52 -14.14 22.82
CA PHE A 744 2.61 -13.23 22.45
C PHE A 744 3.72 -13.95 21.67
N VAL A 745 4.13 -15.14 22.13
CA VAL A 745 5.19 -15.91 21.47
C VAL A 745 4.73 -16.36 20.07
N GLN A 746 3.49 -16.82 19.91
CA GLN A 746 2.93 -17.19 18.60
C GLN A 746 2.91 -15.99 17.62
N ARG A 747 2.55 -14.80 18.09
CA ARG A 747 2.64 -13.56 17.29
C ARG A 747 4.09 -13.30 16.84
N MET A 748 5.05 -13.46 17.74
CA MET A 748 6.47 -13.29 17.41
C MET A 748 6.96 -14.36 16.41
N GLU A 749 6.49 -15.60 16.50
CA GLU A 749 6.80 -16.66 15.54
C GLU A 749 6.27 -16.33 14.14
N GLN A 750 5.01 -15.88 14.04
CA GLN A 750 4.43 -15.44 12.78
C GLN A 750 5.19 -14.27 12.16
N TYR A 751 5.52 -13.28 12.98
CA TYR A 751 6.33 -12.15 12.55
C TYR A 751 7.73 -12.55 12.07
N MET A 752 8.42 -13.41 12.83
CA MET A 752 9.74 -13.91 12.41
C MET A 752 9.65 -14.73 11.12
N THR A 753 8.61 -15.54 10.95
CA THR A 753 8.37 -16.27 9.68
C THR A 753 8.29 -15.31 8.51
N LYS A 754 7.51 -14.23 8.63
CA LYS A 754 7.43 -13.19 7.58
C LYS A 754 8.78 -12.52 7.36
N ALA A 755 9.43 -12.06 8.42
CA ALA A 755 10.72 -11.37 8.34
C ALA A 755 11.82 -12.20 7.66
N LEU A 756 11.90 -13.49 7.99
CA LEU A 756 12.87 -14.42 7.37
C LEU A 756 12.61 -14.61 5.87
N ASN A 757 11.34 -14.79 5.49
CA ASN A 757 10.97 -15.00 4.10
C ASN A 757 11.18 -13.74 3.24
N GLU A 758 10.87 -12.56 3.79
CA GLU A 758 11.09 -11.29 3.09
C GLU A 758 12.58 -10.94 2.99
N ALA A 759 13.39 -11.25 3.99
CA ALA A 759 14.84 -11.05 3.93
C ALA A 759 15.51 -11.86 2.80
N LYS A 760 14.95 -13.02 2.43
CA LYS A 760 15.45 -13.91 1.36
C LYS A 760 16.92 -14.36 1.54
N VAL A 761 17.41 -14.41 2.77
CA VAL A 761 18.81 -14.79 3.09
C VAL A 761 18.90 -16.28 3.39
N ASN A 762 18.21 -16.77 4.40
CA ASN A 762 18.23 -18.16 4.84
C ASN A 762 16.97 -18.93 4.44
N VAL A 763 15.88 -18.24 4.22
CA VAL A 763 14.55 -18.74 3.85
C VAL A 763 13.95 -17.78 2.84
N SER A 764 13.06 -18.22 1.96
CA SER A 764 12.24 -17.34 1.12
C SER A 764 10.93 -18.03 0.76
N TRP A 765 9.92 -17.26 0.35
CA TRP A 765 8.62 -17.79 -0.10
C TRP A 765 8.78 -18.75 -1.28
N THR A 766 9.76 -18.52 -2.15
CA THR A 766 10.03 -19.35 -3.33
C THR A 766 10.97 -20.53 -3.06
N ASN A 767 11.74 -20.46 -1.96
CA ASN A 767 12.64 -21.54 -1.55
C ASN A 767 12.54 -21.74 -0.02
N PRO A 768 11.45 -22.35 0.46
CA PRO A 768 11.23 -22.53 1.90
C PRO A 768 12.26 -23.47 2.51
N ASN A 769 12.72 -23.12 3.72
CA ASN A 769 13.58 -23.97 4.55
C ASN A 769 12.93 -24.15 5.93
N ALA A 770 12.07 -25.15 6.04
CA ALA A 770 11.33 -25.43 7.26
C ALA A 770 12.25 -25.70 8.45
N ALA A 771 13.35 -26.43 8.26
CA ALA A 771 14.29 -26.77 9.34
C ALA A 771 14.96 -25.52 9.93
N TYR A 772 15.24 -24.51 9.07
CA TYR A 772 15.80 -23.24 9.54
C TYR A 772 14.74 -22.42 10.32
N ALA A 773 13.54 -22.29 9.77
CA ALA A 773 12.44 -21.57 10.41
C ALA A 773 12.08 -22.18 11.77
N GLU A 774 11.95 -23.52 11.85
CA GLU A 774 11.72 -24.24 13.12
C GLU A 774 12.84 -24.01 14.14
N ALA A 775 14.10 -23.93 13.68
CA ALA A 775 15.22 -23.65 14.59
C ALA A 775 15.16 -22.23 15.17
N VAL A 776 14.74 -21.22 14.37
CA VAL A 776 14.51 -19.85 14.83
C VAL A 776 13.34 -19.79 15.82
N HIS A 777 12.22 -20.46 15.54
CA HIS A 777 11.08 -20.55 16.48
C HIS A 777 11.48 -21.26 17.78
N GLY A 778 12.22 -22.36 17.68
CA GLY A 778 12.76 -23.07 18.86
C GLY A 778 13.70 -22.19 19.72
N PHE A 779 14.51 -21.35 19.06
CA PHE A 779 15.34 -20.35 19.75
C PHE A 779 14.46 -19.32 20.48
N LEU A 780 13.48 -18.74 19.79
CA LEU A 780 12.55 -17.77 20.37
C LEU A 780 11.85 -18.36 21.62
N ARG A 781 11.26 -19.55 21.49
CA ARG A 781 10.61 -20.23 22.63
C ARG A 781 11.58 -20.50 23.77
N SER A 782 12.80 -20.93 23.48
CA SER A 782 13.81 -21.25 24.51
C SER A 782 14.24 -20.04 25.34
N ILE A 783 14.19 -18.84 24.76
CA ILE A 783 14.59 -17.60 25.47
C ILE A 783 13.41 -16.86 26.09
N THR A 784 12.14 -17.17 25.70
CA THR A 784 10.95 -16.44 26.18
C THR A 784 10.04 -17.28 27.07
N MET A 785 9.94 -18.60 26.83
CA MET A 785 9.04 -19.49 27.59
C MET A 785 9.71 -20.09 28.82
N PRO A 786 8.97 -20.27 29.94
CA PRO A 786 9.47 -20.99 31.09
C PRO A 786 9.88 -22.42 30.75
N ASP A 787 10.88 -22.96 31.47
CA ASP A 787 11.26 -24.36 31.31
C ASP A 787 10.18 -25.32 31.87
N SER A 788 10.39 -26.64 31.72
CA SER A 788 9.46 -27.68 32.20
C SER A 788 9.24 -27.69 33.73
N ARG A 789 10.05 -26.94 34.46
CA ARG A 789 9.93 -26.73 35.91
C ARG A 789 9.33 -25.35 36.25
N GLY A 790 8.85 -24.60 35.30
CA GLY A 790 8.27 -23.27 35.46
C GLY A 790 9.32 -22.16 35.73
N ARG A 791 10.60 -22.39 35.53
CA ARG A 791 11.64 -21.38 35.77
C ARG A 791 11.73 -20.44 34.56
N GLN A 792 11.76 -19.15 34.86
CA GLN A 792 11.88 -18.11 33.81
C GLN A 792 13.27 -18.16 33.17
N PRO A 793 13.35 -17.96 31.83
CA PRO A 793 14.62 -17.77 31.13
C PRO A 793 15.36 -16.54 31.65
N ARG A 794 16.68 -16.64 31.85
CA ARG A 794 17.52 -15.50 32.27
C ARG A 794 17.43 -14.31 31.29
N PHE A 795 17.16 -14.57 30.03
CA PHE A 795 16.92 -13.52 29.05
C PHE A 795 15.74 -12.66 29.48
N VAL A 796 14.59 -13.26 29.79
CA VAL A 796 13.37 -12.53 30.23
C VAL A 796 13.65 -11.71 31.50
N GLU A 797 14.38 -12.23 32.46
CA GLU A 797 14.76 -11.49 33.69
C GLU A 797 15.56 -10.23 33.35
N THR A 798 16.52 -10.37 32.40
CA THR A 798 17.39 -9.24 32.04
C THR A 798 16.71 -8.28 31.06
N LEU A 799 15.78 -8.74 30.25
CA LEU A 799 14.90 -7.89 29.41
C LEU A 799 13.98 -7.05 30.34
N LYS A 800 13.30 -7.70 31.28
CA LYS A 800 12.43 -7.01 32.26
C LYS A 800 13.20 -5.98 33.14
N ALA A 801 14.50 -6.10 33.27
CA ALA A 801 15.32 -5.09 33.96
C ALA A 801 15.57 -3.84 33.10
N LEU A 802 15.51 -3.96 31.78
CA LEU A 802 15.65 -2.83 30.83
C LEU A 802 14.30 -2.17 30.50
N LEU A 803 13.21 -2.94 30.47
CA LEU A 803 11.89 -2.49 30.00
C LEU A 803 11.35 -1.24 30.72
N PRO A 804 11.50 -1.03 32.07
CA PRO A 804 10.95 0.17 32.73
C PRO A 804 11.43 1.50 32.11
N GLU A 805 12.69 1.56 31.65
CA GLU A 805 13.23 2.73 30.97
C GLU A 805 12.69 2.86 29.54
N VAL A 806 12.66 1.74 28.82
CA VAL A 806 12.17 1.71 27.43
C VAL A 806 10.67 2.03 27.36
N GLU A 807 9.88 1.48 28.26
CA GLU A 807 8.43 1.70 28.35
C GLU A 807 8.09 3.14 28.72
N LEU A 808 8.71 3.65 29.79
CA LEU A 808 8.45 5.00 30.29
C LEU A 808 8.80 6.07 29.23
N PHE A 809 10.02 6.04 28.71
CA PHE A 809 10.47 7.05 27.77
C PHE A 809 9.88 6.82 26.35
N GLY A 810 9.56 5.57 26.01
CA GLY A 810 8.77 5.24 24.84
C GLY A 810 7.37 5.86 24.90
N ALA A 811 6.70 5.80 26.05
CA ALA A 811 5.43 6.46 26.26
C ALA A 811 5.53 7.99 26.16
N VAL A 812 6.58 8.61 26.71
CA VAL A 812 6.83 10.04 26.55
C VAL A 812 6.99 10.42 25.08
N ASN A 813 7.76 9.65 24.31
CA ASN A 813 7.91 9.85 22.86
C ASN A 813 6.57 9.68 22.13
N SER A 814 5.74 8.70 22.51
CA SER A 814 4.42 8.48 21.90
C SER A 814 3.44 9.62 22.15
N LEU A 815 3.39 10.14 23.40
CA LEU A 815 2.59 11.34 23.71
C LEU A 815 3.09 12.55 22.93
N ALA A 816 4.41 12.73 22.84
CA ALA A 816 5.03 13.80 22.06
C ALA A 816 4.69 13.69 20.58
N GLN A 817 4.73 12.47 20.02
CA GLN A 817 4.38 12.21 18.61
C GLN A 817 2.91 12.50 18.31
N VAL A 818 1.98 12.21 19.22
CA VAL A 818 0.56 12.59 19.09
C VAL A 818 0.42 14.11 18.99
N VAL A 819 1.08 14.87 19.87
CA VAL A 819 1.02 16.34 19.84
C VAL A 819 1.62 16.88 18.54
N LEU A 820 2.77 16.36 18.12
CA LEU A 820 3.41 16.77 16.86
C LEU A 820 2.49 16.45 15.65
N LYS A 821 1.84 15.27 15.62
CA LYS A 821 0.90 14.90 14.55
C LYS A 821 -0.30 15.84 14.50
N VAL A 822 -0.94 16.11 15.63
CA VAL A 822 -2.17 16.92 15.67
C VAL A 822 -1.87 18.41 15.41
N ALA A 823 -0.71 18.89 15.83
CA ALA A 823 -0.37 20.32 15.72
C ALA A 823 0.37 20.69 14.43
N SER A 824 1.05 19.75 13.76
CA SER A 824 1.76 20.03 12.49
C SER A 824 0.80 20.42 11.35
N PRO A 825 1.29 21.14 10.31
CA PRO A 825 0.53 21.38 9.09
C PRO A 825 0.13 20.08 8.40
N GLY A 826 -1.15 19.86 8.15
CA GLY A 826 -1.71 18.65 7.56
C GLY A 826 -2.97 18.17 8.28
N VAL A 827 -3.46 17.01 7.85
CA VAL A 827 -4.62 16.30 8.38
C VAL A 827 -4.14 15.10 9.21
N PRO A 828 -4.19 15.15 10.55
CA PRO A 828 -3.77 14.02 11.38
C PRO A 828 -4.67 12.80 11.14
N ASP A 829 -4.04 11.68 10.81
CA ASP A 829 -4.68 10.38 10.68
C ASP A 829 -4.39 9.48 11.87
N PHE A 830 -5.40 8.75 12.33
CA PHE A 830 -5.31 7.76 13.38
C PHE A 830 -5.67 6.39 12.82
N TYR A 831 -4.74 5.47 12.83
CA TYR A 831 -5.02 4.09 12.50
C TYR A 831 -5.79 3.45 13.66
N GLN A 832 -6.77 2.60 13.37
CA GLN A 832 -7.64 1.98 14.38
C GLN A 832 -6.87 1.42 15.58
N GLY A 833 -7.27 1.81 16.77
CA GLY A 833 -6.69 1.35 18.05
C GLY A 833 -5.48 2.15 18.54
N THR A 834 -4.89 3.05 17.71
CA THR A 834 -3.68 3.79 18.09
C THR A 834 -3.91 4.97 19.03
N GLU A 835 -5.15 5.27 19.35
CA GLU A 835 -5.48 6.26 20.41
C GLU A 835 -5.12 5.79 21.83
N MET A 836 -4.85 4.48 22.02
CA MET A 836 -4.22 3.89 23.20
C MET A 836 -2.90 3.23 22.78
N TRP A 837 -2.20 2.53 23.72
CA TRP A 837 -0.95 1.85 23.35
C TRP A 837 -1.23 0.73 22.36
N ASP A 838 -0.57 0.80 21.21
CA ASP A 838 -0.56 -0.23 20.20
C ASP A 838 0.86 -0.80 20.00
N LEU A 839 1.03 -2.09 20.28
CA LEU A 839 2.30 -2.81 20.12
C LEU A 839 2.23 -3.83 18.97
N SER A 840 1.48 -3.49 17.92
CA SER A 840 1.34 -4.31 16.73
C SER A 840 2.61 -4.24 15.87
N LEU A 841 2.84 -5.32 15.15
CA LEU A 841 3.85 -5.46 14.11
C LEU A 841 3.16 -5.43 12.72
N VAL A 842 3.89 -5.77 11.67
CA VAL A 842 3.35 -5.77 10.29
C VAL A 842 2.15 -6.73 10.15
N ASP A 843 1.33 -6.52 9.13
CA ASP A 843 0.20 -7.39 8.81
C ASP A 843 0.57 -8.90 8.85
N PRO A 844 -0.32 -9.78 9.31
CA PRO A 844 -1.70 -9.50 9.76
C PRO A 844 -1.84 -8.99 11.21
N ASP A 845 -0.75 -8.83 11.97
CA ASP A 845 -0.78 -8.49 13.40
C ASP A 845 -1.45 -7.12 13.67
N ASN A 846 -1.24 -6.13 12.79
CA ASN A 846 -1.85 -4.80 12.90
C ASN A 846 -3.35 -4.74 12.48
N ARG A 847 -3.94 -5.88 12.09
CA ARG A 847 -5.37 -6.01 11.74
C ARG A 847 -6.18 -6.77 12.80
N ARG A 848 -5.60 -6.98 13.98
CA ARG A 848 -6.31 -7.60 15.10
C ARG A 848 -7.53 -6.76 15.51
N PRO A 849 -8.60 -7.39 16.05
CA PRO A 849 -9.78 -6.67 16.52
C PRO A 849 -9.44 -5.61 17.58
N VAL A 850 -10.10 -4.47 17.49
CA VAL A 850 -9.99 -3.36 18.46
C VAL A 850 -11.16 -3.42 19.44
N ASP A 851 -10.87 -3.40 20.75
CA ASP A 851 -11.92 -3.30 21.77
C ASP A 851 -12.37 -1.84 21.92
N TYR A 852 -13.33 -1.44 21.10
CA TYR A 852 -13.93 -0.10 21.11
C TYR A 852 -14.77 0.17 22.36
N GLU A 853 -15.34 -0.87 22.98
CA GLU A 853 -16.15 -0.69 24.17
C GLU A 853 -15.29 -0.36 25.41
N ALA A 854 -14.12 -0.98 25.55
CA ALA A 854 -13.15 -0.61 26.58
C ALA A 854 -12.66 0.84 26.39
N ARG A 855 -12.42 1.28 25.14
CA ARG A 855 -12.01 2.65 24.80
C ARG A 855 -13.09 3.67 25.11
N ARG A 856 -14.33 3.38 24.76
CA ARG A 856 -15.51 4.23 25.06
C ARG A 856 -15.65 4.44 26.58
N ARG A 857 -15.59 3.34 27.36
CA ARG A 857 -15.64 3.41 28.83
C ARG A 857 -14.50 4.24 29.38
N ALA A 858 -13.26 3.97 28.93
CA ALA A 858 -12.08 4.72 29.37
C ALA A 858 -12.21 6.24 29.10
N LEU A 859 -12.68 6.62 27.89
CA LEU A 859 -12.90 8.03 27.55
C LEU A 859 -13.99 8.66 28.43
N THR A 860 -15.08 7.96 28.68
CA THR A 860 -16.17 8.43 29.55
C THR A 860 -15.65 8.65 30.98
N ASP A 861 -14.93 7.67 31.55
CA ASP A 861 -14.33 7.75 32.90
C ASP A 861 -13.39 8.94 33.02
N LEU A 862 -12.53 9.18 32.03
CA LEU A 862 -11.58 10.31 32.02
C LEU A 862 -12.31 11.66 31.96
N ARG A 863 -13.37 11.77 31.14
CA ARG A 863 -14.18 13.00 31.05
C ARG A 863 -14.93 13.28 32.36
N GLU A 864 -15.49 12.25 32.98
CA GLU A 864 -16.16 12.38 34.28
C GLU A 864 -15.16 12.75 35.39
N LEU A 865 -13.96 12.18 35.38
CA LEU A 865 -12.91 12.54 36.31
C LEU A 865 -12.52 14.01 36.13
N GLY A 866 -12.29 14.47 34.91
CA GLY A 866 -11.99 15.87 34.59
C GLY A 866 -13.08 16.82 35.04
N ALA A 867 -14.37 16.47 34.80
CA ALA A 867 -15.49 17.30 35.24
C ALA A 867 -15.61 17.40 36.78
N ARG A 868 -15.22 16.37 37.52
CA ARG A 868 -15.31 16.33 39.01
C ARG A 868 -14.10 16.93 39.68
N GLN A 869 -12.87 16.73 39.17
CA GLN A 869 -11.61 17.03 39.89
C GLN A 869 -10.65 17.92 39.08
N GLY A 870 -11.03 18.31 37.85
CA GLY A 870 -10.19 19.09 36.96
C GLY A 870 -9.23 18.21 36.11
N GLU A 871 -8.76 18.79 35.01
CA GLU A 871 -7.89 18.11 34.04
C GLU A 871 -6.53 17.71 34.59
N THR A 872 -5.97 18.49 35.56
CA THR A 872 -4.71 18.14 36.23
C THR A 872 -4.84 16.83 36.98
N ALA A 873 -5.99 16.53 37.59
CA ALA A 873 -6.22 15.25 38.28
C ALA A 873 -6.21 14.08 37.31
N VAL A 874 -6.82 14.27 36.10
CA VAL A 874 -6.76 13.28 35.03
C VAL A 874 -5.32 12.99 34.60
N CYS A 875 -4.51 14.03 34.39
CA CYS A 875 -3.11 13.89 34.02
C CYS A 875 -2.32 13.09 35.08
N ARG A 876 -2.46 13.42 36.35
CA ARG A 876 -1.80 12.72 37.46
C ARG A 876 -2.22 11.24 37.55
N GLU A 877 -3.50 10.95 37.44
CA GLU A 877 -4.01 9.58 37.51
C GLU A 877 -3.50 8.75 36.33
N THR A 878 -3.61 9.27 35.10
CA THR A 878 -3.19 8.54 33.90
C THR A 878 -1.69 8.31 33.81
N LEU A 879 -0.87 9.23 34.37
CA LEU A 879 0.56 9.02 34.51
C LEU A 879 0.91 7.98 35.59
N ALA A 880 0.13 7.89 36.66
CA ALA A 880 0.30 6.88 37.70
C ALA A 880 -0.07 5.46 37.20
N THR A 881 -0.97 5.35 36.20
CA THR A 881 -1.43 4.08 35.60
C THR A 881 -0.99 3.95 34.17
N LEU A 882 0.16 4.47 33.79
CA LEU A 882 0.65 4.65 32.43
C LEU A 882 0.45 3.42 31.50
N ALA A 883 0.61 2.21 32.06
CA ALA A 883 0.50 0.95 31.37
C ALA A 883 -0.88 0.69 30.71
N ASP A 884 -1.95 1.34 31.17
CA ASP A 884 -3.33 1.14 30.67
C ASP A 884 -3.66 1.92 29.39
N GLY A 885 -2.78 2.83 28.94
CA GLY A 885 -2.97 3.61 27.70
C GLY A 885 -3.87 4.84 27.82
N ARG A 886 -4.49 5.08 28.99
CA ARG A 886 -5.42 6.20 29.19
C ARG A 886 -4.73 7.57 29.05
N ALA A 887 -3.44 7.67 29.33
CA ALA A 887 -2.66 8.90 29.09
C ALA A 887 -2.64 9.30 27.62
N LYS A 888 -2.47 8.33 26.71
CA LYS A 888 -2.48 8.58 25.26
C LYS A 888 -3.89 8.94 24.78
N LEU A 889 -4.90 8.21 25.24
CA LEU A 889 -6.31 8.49 24.92
C LEU A 889 -6.71 9.92 25.33
N TRP A 890 -6.30 10.38 26.53
CA TRP A 890 -6.53 11.74 26.99
C TRP A 890 -5.82 12.76 26.12
N THR A 891 -4.57 12.50 25.75
CA THR A 891 -3.78 13.38 24.87
C THR A 891 -4.45 13.54 23.51
N VAL A 892 -4.87 12.43 22.87
CA VAL A 892 -5.57 12.45 21.59
C VAL A 892 -6.88 13.23 21.71
N HIS A 893 -7.72 12.92 22.70
CA HIS A 893 -9.01 13.58 22.92
C HIS A 893 -8.86 15.10 23.08
N ARG A 894 -7.97 15.55 23.96
CA ARG A 894 -7.79 16.98 24.25
C ARG A 894 -7.16 17.74 23.09
N ALA A 895 -6.20 17.14 22.41
CA ALA A 895 -5.56 17.75 21.24
C ALA A 895 -6.56 17.90 20.06
N LEU A 896 -7.37 16.88 19.77
CA LEU A 896 -8.41 16.93 18.75
C LEU A 896 -9.54 17.92 19.13
N ALA A 897 -9.93 17.97 20.41
CA ALA A 897 -10.91 18.94 20.88
C ALA A 897 -10.43 20.38 20.64
N LEU A 898 -9.16 20.68 20.90
CA LEU A 898 -8.58 21.98 20.55
C LEU A 898 -8.62 22.22 19.05
N ARG A 899 -8.18 21.24 18.25
CA ARG A 899 -8.14 21.36 16.78
C ARG A 899 -9.52 21.65 16.21
N ASN A 900 -10.59 21.02 16.74
CA ASN A 900 -11.96 21.30 16.35
C ASN A 900 -12.42 22.70 16.78
N ARG A 901 -12.00 23.17 17.98
CA ARG A 901 -12.39 24.49 18.52
C ARG A 901 -11.80 25.65 17.73
N VAL A 902 -10.55 25.53 17.26
CA VAL A 902 -9.83 26.59 16.52
C VAL A 902 -9.38 26.07 15.14
N ALA A 903 -10.32 25.46 14.40
CA ALA A 903 -10.07 24.77 13.14
C ALA A 903 -9.32 25.64 12.12
N GLU A 904 -9.68 26.92 11.99
CA GLU A 904 -9.06 27.87 11.07
C GLU A 904 -7.55 28.05 11.34
N THR A 905 -7.16 28.08 12.62
CA THR A 905 -5.74 28.16 13.03
C THR A 905 -4.93 26.96 12.53
N PHE A 906 -5.50 25.75 12.61
CA PHE A 906 -4.81 24.54 12.15
C PHE A 906 -4.81 24.38 10.63
N GLN A 907 -5.89 24.81 9.95
CA GLN A 907 -6.00 24.68 8.49
C GLN A 907 -5.26 25.78 7.74
N ARG A 908 -5.31 27.04 8.22
CA ARG A 908 -4.82 28.22 7.50
C ARG A 908 -3.78 29.03 8.26
N GLY A 909 -3.65 28.82 9.58
CA GLY A 909 -2.68 29.55 10.42
C GLY A 909 -1.24 29.24 10.03
N THR A 910 -0.36 30.22 10.17
CA THR A 910 1.07 30.10 9.90
C THR A 910 1.73 29.03 10.79
N TYR A 911 2.90 28.56 10.38
CA TYR A 911 3.79 27.69 11.16
C TYR A 911 5.06 28.47 11.48
N ALA A 912 5.41 28.63 12.76
CA ALA A 912 6.62 29.30 13.18
C ALA A 912 7.37 28.46 14.25
N PRO A 913 8.65 28.10 14.03
CA PRO A 913 9.48 27.45 15.04
C PRO A 913 9.63 28.28 16.30
N VAL A 914 9.68 27.64 17.47
CA VAL A 914 9.99 28.26 18.76
C VAL A 914 11.22 27.57 19.34
N ALA A 915 12.25 28.35 19.66
CA ALA A 915 13.51 27.83 20.18
C ALA A 915 13.47 27.65 21.69
N ALA A 916 14.08 26.56 22.18
CA ALA A 916 14.44 26.40 23.57
C ALA A 916 15.87 26.92 23.79
N ALA A 917 16.13 27.53 24.95
CA ALA A 917 17.46 27.99 25.36
C ALA A 917 18.40 26.78 25.66
N GLU A 918 19.69 26.97 25.43
CA GLU A 918 20.70 25.98 25.87
C GLU A 918 20.66 25.79 27.40
N PRO A 919 20.87 24.56 27.91
CA PRO A 919 21.26 23.35 27.22
C PRO A 919 20.07 22.50 26.70
N TYR A 920 18.86 23.04 26.64
CA TYR A 920 17.62 22.30 26.31
C TYR A 920 17.24 22.35 24.85
N ALA A 921 17.98 23.05 24.00
CA ALA A 921 17.67 23.19 22.58
C ALA A 921 17.47 21.85 21.84
N GLU A 922 18.27 20.81 22.19
CA GLU A 922 18.10 19.45 21.62
C GLU A 922 16.99 18.62 22.29
N HIS A 923 16.50 19.06 23.46
CA HIS A 923 15.55 18.30 24.27
C HIS A 923 14.09 18.72 24.07
N VAL A 924 13.81 19.75 23.28
CA VAL A 924 12.46 20.25 23.04
C VAL A 924 12.24 20.52 21.55
N VAL A 925 11.05 20.13 21.07
CA VAL A 925 10.50 20.59 19.80
C VAL A 925 9.31 21.48 20.11
N ALA A 926 9.34 22.74 19.70
CA ALA A 926 8.23 23.68 19.93
C ALA A 926 7.97 24.57 18.71
N PHE A 927 6.69 24.89 18.46
CA PHE A 927 6.28 25.75 17.36
C PHE A 927 4.90 26.36 17.60
N LEU A 928 4.66 27.47 16.92
CA LEU A 928 3.37 28.16 16.88
C LEU A 928 2.54 27.74 15.67
N ARG A 929 1.22 27.67 15.84
CA ARG A 929 0.22 27.64 14.78
C ARG A 929 -0.60 28.94 14.88
N GLY A 930 -0.51 29.74 13.80
CA GLY A 930 -1.05 31.11 13.83
C GLY A 930 -0.44 31.92 15.00
N GLN A 931 -1.26 32.76 15.63
CA GLN A 931 -0.87 33.53 16.80
C GLN A 931 -1.55 33.06 18.09
N SER A 932 -2.16 31.88 18.07
CA SER A 932 -3.04 31.40 19.15
C SER A 932 -2.67 30.09 19.77
N VAL A 933 -1.94 29.22 19.07
CA VAL A 933 -1.62 27.87 19.57
C VAL A 933 -0.10 27.67 19.63
N LEU A 934 0.40 27.22 20.80
CA LEU A 934 1.79 26.81 20.99
C LEU A 934 1.82 25.31 21.31
N ALA A 935 2.56 24.54 20.52
CA ALA A 935 2.89 23.14 20.80
C ALA A 935 4.31 23.03 21.33
N ALA A 936 4.53 22.25 22.39
CA ALA A 936 5.85 21.96 22.95
C ALA A 936 5.92 20.53 23.43
N VAL A 937 6.95 19.78 23.00
CA VAL A 937 7.14 18.39 23.36
C VAL A 937 8.60 18.09 23.67
N PRO A 938 8.88 17.17 24.62
CA PRO A 938 10.22 16.72 24.90
C PRO A 938 10.73 15.74 23.84
N ARG A 939 12.04 15.68 23.71
CA ARG A 939 12.76 14.63 23.00
C ARG A 939 14.02 14.25 23.80
N PHE A 940 14.53 13.05 23.55
CA PHE A 940 15.70 12.51 24.25
C PHE A 940 15.54 12.53 25.78
N ALA A 941 14.35 12.12 26.21
CA ALA A 941 13.97 12.16 27.64
C ALA A 941 14.81 11.22 28.52
N TRP A 942 15.29 10.08 27.99
CA TRP A 942 16.21 9.19 28.70
C TRP A 942 17.54 9.91 29.02
N THR A 943 18.09 10.64 28.08
CA THR A 943 19.31 11.44 28.24
C THR A 943 19.09 12.59 29.23
N LEU A 944 18.00 13.33 29.09
CA LEU A 944 17.62 14.42 29.98
C LEU A 944 17.50 13.95 31.43
N MET A 945 16.96 12.76 31.63
CA MET A 945 16.77 12.15 32.95
C MET A 945 17.98 11.33 33.45
N HIS A 946 19.11 11.35 32.71
CA HIS A 946 20.32 10.61 33.03
C HIS A 946 20.09 9.10 33.26
N GLY A 947 19.19 8.49 32.47
CA GLY A 947 18.81 7.08 32.57
C GLY A 947 17.95 6.71 33.78
N LYS A 948 17.46 7.69 34.55
CA LYS A 948 16.58 7.39 35.69
C LYS A 948 15.14 7.30 35.21
N ALA A 949 14.51 6.15 35.39
CA ALA A 949 13.11 5.89 34.99
C ALA A 949 12.11 6.76 35.79
N ARG A 950 12.07 8.05 35.48
CA ARG A 950 11.19 9.05 36.08
C ARG A 950 10.72 10.02 35.00
N MET A 951 9.44 10.46 35.06
CA MET A 951 8.86 11.43 34.15
C MET A 951 9.66 12.75 34.11
N PRO A 952 9.88 13.34 32.92
CA PRO A 952 10.59 14.60 32.75
C PRO A 952 9.66 15.78 33.05
N LEU A 953 9.26 15.98 34.31
CA LEU A 953 8.32 17.01 34.74
C LEU A 953 9.03 18.06 35.62
N GLY A 954 8.49 19.28 35.63
CA GLY A 954 8.77 20.39 36.52
C GLY A 954 10.28 20.62 36.75
N SER A 955 10.82 20.17 37.87
CA SER A 955 12.21 20.39 38.24
C SER A 955 13.26 19.72 37.33
N ALA A 956 12.85 18.81 36.44
CA ALA A 956 13.75 18.21 35.46
C ALA A 956 14.28 19.26 34.45
N TRP A 957 13.57 20.34 34.29
CA TRP A 957 13.83 21.40 33.32
C TRP A 957 14.56 22.62 33.88
N SER A 958 14.88 22.59 35.19
CA SER A 958 15.65 23.64 35.90
C SER A 958 15.22 25.07 35.48
N ASP A 959 16.14 25.84 34.89
CA ASP A 959 15.98 27.22 34.42
C ASP A 959 15.77 27.33 32.89
N GLY A 960 15.51 26.22 32.21
CA GLY A 960 15.23 26.18 30.78
C GLY A 960 14.02 27.04 30.42
N ALA A 961 14.05 27.66 29.23
CA ALA A 961 12.94 28.46 28.72
C ALA A 961 12.74 28.29 27.23
N LEU A 962 11.49 28.43 26.76
CA LEU A 962 11.14 28.68 25.37
C LEU A 962 11.14 30.20 25.11
N THR A 963 11.45 30.61 23.90
CA THR A 963 11.36 32.02 23.47
C THR A 963 10.40 32.13 22.29
N ALA A 964 9.24 32.74 22.52
CA ALA A 964 8.17 32.98 21.55
C ALA A 964 7.75 34.46 21.60
N PRO A 965 8.48 35.38 20.94
CA PRO A 965 8.19 36.83 20.99
C PRO A 965 6.75 37.17 20.63
N GLU A 966 6.12 36.40 19.74
CA GLU A 966 4.71 36.55 19.33
C GLU A 966 3.72 36.32 20.49
N MET A 967 4.18 35.73 21.58
CA MET A 967 3.41 35.44 22.79
C MET A 967 3.76 36.34 23.95
N ALA A 968 4.54 37.42 23.73
CA ALA A 968 4.95 38.35 24.77
C ALA A 968 3.75 38.88 25.59
N GLY A 969 3.80 38.79 26.92
CA GLY A 969 2.74 39.20 27.84
C GLY A 969 1.45 38.35 27.77
N ALA A 970 1.42 37.29 27.00
CA ALA A 970 0.21 36.46 26.84
C ALA A 970 -0.02 35.47 28.00
N GLU A 971 -1.28 35.29 28.37
CA GLU A 971 -1.73 34.18 29.20
C GLU A 971 -2.05 32.99 28.29
N LEU A 972 -1.47 31.83 28.58
CA LEU A 972 -1.60 30.58 27.80
C LEU A 972 -2.21 29.49 28.69
N GLU A 973 -3.26 28.83 28.19
CA GLU A 973 -3.90 27.70 28.88
C GLU A 973 -3.44 26.38 28.27
N ASN A 974 -2.85 25.50 29.07
CA ASN A 974 -2.50 24.13 28.67
C ASN A 974 -3.78 23.27 28.54
N VAL A 975 -4.08 22.79 27.36
CA VAL A 975 -5.34 22.07 27.10
C VAL A 975 -5.38 20.69 27.78
N PHE A 976 -4.24 20.11 28.16
CA PHE A 976 -4.20 18.81 28.85
C PHE A 976 -4.49 18.93 30.33
N THR A 977 -3.93 19.96 30.99
CA THR A 977 -3.97 20.13 32.44
C THR A 977 -4.92 21.21 32.92
N GLY A 978 -5.34 22.11 32.03
CA GLY A 978 -6.12 23.31 32.37
C GLY A 978 -5.29 24.41 33.08
N GLU A 979 -4.02 24.19 33.33
CA GLU A 979 -3.13 25.17 34.00
C GLU A 979 -2.83 26.36 33.08
N ARG A 980 -2.57 27.50 33.68
CA ARG A 980 -2.23 28.73 32.99
C ARG A 980 -0.78 29.09 33.23
N VAL A 981 -0.13 29.51 32.14
CA VAL A 981 1.26 29.96 32.14
C VAL A 981 1.32 31.34 31.48
N HIS A 982 2.15 32.24 32.04
CA HIS A 982 2.34 33.57 31.49
C HIS A 982 3.69 33.66 30.78
N ALA A 983 3.67 34.12 29.52
CA ALA A 983 4.88 34.53 28.84
C ALA A 983 5.30 35.93 29.38
N ASP A 984 6.59 36.13 29.66
CA ASP A 984 7.13 37.40 30.08
C ASP A 984 7.05 38.45 28.95
N GLU A 985 7.55 39.70 29.22
CA GLU A 985 7.55 40.78 28.24
C GLU A 985 8.42 40.48 26.99
N GLU A 986 9.38 39.58 27.05
CA GLU A 986 10.19 39.09 25.95
C GLU A 986 9.60 37.82 25.28
N GLY A 987 8.48 37.31 25.77
CA GLY A 987 7.82 36.11 25.26
C GLY A 987 8.50 34.81 25.76
N ARG A 988 9.17 34.84 26.92
CA ARG A 988 9.80 33.67 27.51
C ARG A 988 8.80 32.88 28.35
N LEU A 989 8.88 31.53 28.25
CA LEU A 989 8.08 30.59 28.98
C LEU A 989 9.01 29.60 29.69
N ALA A 990 8.97 29.50 31.01
CA ALA A 990 9.80 28.60 31.79
C ALA A 990 9.42 27.13 31.51
N LEU A 991 10.35 26.29 31.03
CA LEU A 991 10.11 24.89 30.73
C LEU A 991 9.55 24.10 31.91
N ARG A 992 9.95 24.44 33.14
CA ARG A 992 9.42 23.83 34.37
C ARG A 992 7.92 24.08 34.56
N GLU A 993 7.37 25.14 33.97
CA GLU A 993 5.95 25.47 34.02
C GLU A 993 5.22 24.88 32.79
N VAL A 994 5.89 24.89 31.63
CA VAL A 994 5.40 24.24 30.41
C VAL A 994 5.12 22.76 30.61
N PHE A 995 6.03 22.06 31.33
CA PHE A 995 5.96 20.63 31.62
C PHE A 995 5.78 20.36 33.13
N ALA A 996 4.93 21.14 33.80
CA ALA A 996 4.76 21.01 35.24
C ALA A 996 4.13 19.67 35.64
N GLU A 997 2.99 19.32 35.09
CA GLU A 997 2.14 18.20 35.51
C GLU A 997 1.97 17.12 34.43
N PHE A 998 2.35 17.41 33.18
CA PHE A 998 2.23 16.49 32.05
C PHE A 998 3.43 16.63 31.12
N PRO A 999 3.95 15.50 30.54
CA PRO A 999 5.22 15.55 29.81
C PRO A 999 5.14 16.22 28.42
N VAL A 1000 3.94 16.57 27.95
CA VAL A 1000 3.71 17.27 26.67
C VAL A 1000 2.77 18.43 26.89
N ALA A 1001 2.88 19.48 26.07
CA ALA A 1001 2.07 20.68 26.21
C ALA A 1001 1.51 21.14 24.86
N LEU A 1002 0.25 21.56 24.91
CA LEU A 1002 -0.44 22.21 23.82
C LEU A 1002 -1.24 23.37 24.42
N PHE A 1003 -0.81 24.58 24.13
CA PHE A 1003 -1.37 25.78 24.73
C PHE A 1003 -2.29 26.52 23.76
N LEU A 1004 -3.35 27.09 24.32
CA LEU A 1004 -4.17 28.09 23.65
C LEU A 1004 -3.99 29.45 24.32
N ARG A 1005 -3.71 30.49 23.51
CA ARG A 1005 -3.69 31.88 23.96
C ARG A 1005 -5.10 32.31 24.37
N ARG A 1006 -5.23 32.92 25.54
CA ARG A 1006 -6.47 33.48 26.07
C ARG A 1006 -6.70 34.96 25.68
#